data_4ef92e47f79cd305dfdccd2b21ca6a2f
#
_entry.id   4ef92e47f79cd305dfdccd2b21ca6a2f
#
_cell.length_a   1.000
_cell.length_b   1.000
_cell.length_c   1.000
_cell.angle_alpha   90.00
_cell.angle_beta   90.00
_cell.angle_gamma   90.00
#
_symmetry.space_group_name_H-M   'P 1'
#
loop_
_entity.id
_entity.type
_entity.pdbx_description
1 polymer ?
#
loop_
_entity_poly.entity_id
_entity_poly.type
_entity_poly.pdbx_seq_one_letter_code
_entity_poly.pdbx_strand_id
1 'polypeptide(L)'
;MRDFLPVTRADCEKRGWKQPDFVYVIGDAYVDHPSFGPAIISRLLESHGFSVGIIPQPDWRDEKSIQVFGEPRLGFLVSSGNMDSMVNHYSVSKKRRETDLYSPGGEMGRRPDYAVVVYGNLIRRTYKHTPMIIGGIEASLRRLSHYDYWSNKVRRSILLDSGADLISYGMGERSIVAIAQALESGLAVEDITFLDGTVYKTRDRELLERNHARALPDFESVRASKQAYAESFYIQYQNTDHFTADTLYETYDKKLFVVQNRPAKPLLQEEMDRVYGLFYMRTYHPMYEAAGGVPAISEVKFSLISNRGCFGGCNFCALTFHQGRTVQTRSHASIVAEARLLTYEPDFKGYIHDVGGPTANFRHPSCEKQLEKGVCTGRQCLFPSPCKNLRADHRDYIALLKKLRELPGVKKVFIRSGIRFDYVLADDDETFLRELCAHHVSGQLKVAPEHISRAVLERLGKPAPEVYKEFVKRYTRMNERLGKEQYLVPYLMSSHPGATLKEAVELAEYLRDIHYTPKQVQDFYPTPSTISTCMYYTGLDPRDMSAVYTAVNPHEKAMQRALMQFNNPKNYDLVYEALTKAGRTDLIGFDKKCLIRPRAGRGKSGGNKGIAFGGNATSGTYLRGSAGQKMQRRETGPKRKKKTIRNIHKKK
;
A
#
# COMPACT_ATOMS: atom_id res chain seq x y z
N MET A 1 16.83 -28.24 8.69
CA MET A 1 18.04 -27.40 8.48
C MET A 1 17.60 -25.94 8.57
N ARG A 2 18.24 -25.14 9.45
CA ARG A 2 17.88 -23.71 9.60
C ARG A 2 18.60 -22.90 8.53
N ASP A 3 17.96 -22.73 7.36
CA ASP A 3 18.54 -22.11 6.17
C ASP A 3 17.44 -21.48 5.30
N PHE A 4 17.83 -20.69 4.31
CA PHE A 4 16.89 -20.19 3.30
C PHE A 4 16.16 -21.34 2.61
N LEU A 5 14.92 -21.08 2.19
CA LEU A 5 14.20 -22.04 1.33
C LEU A 5 14.90 -22.14 -0.04
N PRO A 6 14.79 -23.30 -0.70
CA PRO A 6 15.44 -23.55 -1.98
C PRO A 6 15.10 -22.51 -3.05
N VAL A 7 16.12 -22.02 -3.75
CA VAL A 7 16.01 -21.18 -4.95
C VAL A 7 16.59 -21.85 -6.17
N THR A 8 17.25 -23.01 -5.99
CA THR A 8 17.81 -23.85 -7.06
C THR A 8 17.45 -25.32 -6.83
N ARG A 9 17.57 -26.13 -7.90
CA ARG A 9 17.39 -27.58 -7.80
C ARG A 9 18.40 -28.22 -6.85
N ALA A 10 19.65 -27.75 -6.88
CA ALA A 10 20.70 -28.23 -5.96
C ALA A 10 20.34 -27.98 -4.48
N ASP A 11 19.61 -26.91 -4.15
CA ASP A 11 19.16 -26.67 -2.79
C ASP A 11 18.05 -27.65 -2.35
N CYS A 12 17.19 -28.08 -3.30
CA CYS A 12 16.22 -29.16 -3.05
C CYS A 12 16.93 -30.49 -2.78
N GLU A 13 17.96 -30.83 -3.59
CA GLU A 13 18.72 -32.05 -3.45
C GLU A 13 19.44 -32.13 -2.10
N LYS A 14 20.04 -31.03 -1.62
CA LYS A 14 20.61 -30.93 -0.27
C LYS A 14 19.61 -31.21 0.85
N ARG A 15 18.34 -30.94 0.62
CA ARG A 15 17.21 -31.22 1.55
C ARG A 15 16.61 -32.62 1.34
N GLY A 16 17.09 -33.38 0.38
CA GLY A 16 16.55 -34.69 0.02
C GLY A 16 15.23 -34.62 -0.76
N TRP A 17 14.88 -33.46 -1.32
CA TRP A 17 13.67 -33.30 -2.08
C TRP A 17 13.91 -33.58 -3.57
N LYS A 18 13.20 -34.53 -4.12
CA LYS A 18 13.20 -34.79 -5.56
C LYS A 18 12.42 -33.74 -6.35
N GLN A 19 11.32 -33.25 -5.76
CA GLN A 19 10.36 -32.32 -6.32
C GLN A 19 9.74 -31.54 -5.18
N PRO A 20 9.65 -30.20 -5.22
CA PRO A 20 8.90 -29.46 -4.21
C PRO A 20 7.40 -29.66 -4.36
N ASP A 21 6.67 -29.58 -3.24
CA ASP A 21 5.20 -29.61 -3.24
C ASP A 21 4.65 -28.36 -3.90
N PHE A 22 5.22 -27.22 -3.55
CA PHE A 22 4.87 -25.93 -4.15
C PHE A 22 6.10 -25.22 -4.73
N VAL A 23 5.88 -24.53 -5.84
CA VAL A 23 6.83 -23.55 -6.39
C VAL A 23 6.21 -22.17 -6.27
N TYR A 24 6.82 -21.29 -5.49
CA TYR A 24 6.34 -19.92 -5.29
C TYR A 24 7.08 -18.94 -6.19
N VAL A 25 6.38 -18.40 -7.18
CA VAL A 25 6.88 -17.36 -8.08
C VAL A 25 6.53 -15.99 -7.49
N ILE A 26 7.53 -15.16 -7.20
CA ILE A 26 7.37 -13.89 -6.52
C ILE A 26 7.95 -12.72 -7.32
N GLY A 27 7.28 -11.58 -7.28
CA GLY A 27 7.72 -10.36 -7.97
C GLY A 27 8.83 -9.59 -7.23
N ASP A 28 9.06 -9.88 -5.95
CA ASP A 28 10.16 -9.32 -5.17
C ASP A 28 11.41 -10.21 -5.26
N ALA A 29 12.59 -9.65 -4.97
CA ALA A 29 13.74 -10.44 -4.56
C ALA A 29 13.42 -11.24 -3.29
N TYR A 30 14.03 -12.40 -3.11
CA TYR A 30 13.77 -13.24 -1.94
C TYR A 30 14.37 -12.65 -0.67
N VAL A 31 13.48 -12.17 0.19
CA VAL A 31 13.78 -11.72 1.56
C VAL A 31 13.00 -12.60 2.53
N ASP A 32 13.72 -13.34 3.35
CA ASP A 32 13.13 -14.24 4.35
C ASP A 32 12.94 -13.52 5.70
N HIS A 33 11.90 -12.69 5.74
CA HIS A 33 11.59 -11.86 6.91
C HIS A 33 10.07 -11.81 7.16
N PRO A 34 9.60 -11.80 8.42
CA PRO A 34 8.16 -11.82 8.77
C PRO A 34 7.39 -10.54 8.37
N SER A 35 8.04 -9.56 7.76
CA SER A 35 7.40 -8.41 7.11
C SER A 35 7.12 -8.64 5.62
N PHE A 36 7.48 -9.81 5.07
CA PHE A 36 7.28 -10.15 3.67
C PHE A 36 6.26 -11.28 3.55
N GLY A 37 5.15 -11.00 2.85
CA GLY A 37 4.08 -11.98 2.64
C GLY A 37 4.58 -13.32 2.07
N PRO A 38 5.44 -13.34 1.02
CA PRO A 38 5.99 -14.57 0.49
C PRO A 38 6.77 -15.40 1.52
N ALA A 39 7.56 -14.77 2.39
CA ALA A 39 8.28 -15.47 3.45
C ALA A 39 7.31 -16.08 4.47
N ILE A 40 6.28 -15.34 4.88
CA ILE A 40 5.25 -15.84 5.81
C ILE A 40 4.57 -17.09 5.24
N ILE A 41 4.06 -17.01 4.02
CA ILE A 41 3.33 -18.10 3.38
C ILE A 41 4.23 -19.33 3.18
N SER A 42 5.45 -19.13 2.72
CA SER A 42 6.38 -20.23 2.47
C SER A 42 6.81 -20.91 3.76
N ARG A 43 7.16 -20.13 4.80
CA ARG A 43 7.56 -20.69 6.11
C ARG A 43 6.38 -21.35 6.83
N LEU A 44 5.18 -20.83 6.65
CA LEU A 44 3.98 -21.44 7.19
C LEU A 44 3.71 -22.81 6.54
N LEU A 45 3.79 -22.92 5.21
CA LEU A 45 3.68 -24.20 4.50
C LEU A 45 4.76 -25.17 4.94
N GLU A 46 6.04 -24.73 5.03
CA GLU A 46 7.14 -25.55 5.55
C GLU A 46 6.84 -26.08 6.95
N SER A 47 6.26 -25.26 7.84
CA SER A 47 5.90 -25.67 9.21
C SER A 47 4.77 -26.71 9.26
N HIS A 48 4.00 -26.83 8.19
CA HIS A 48 2.96 -27.86 8.02
C HIS A 48 3.44 -29.07 7.21
N GLY A 49 4.76 -29.18 6.95
CA GLY A 49 5.35 -30.33 6.29
C GLY A 49 5.43 -30.26 4.76
N PHE A 50 4.99 -29.15 4.15
CA PHE A 50 5.07 -28.96 2.70
C PHE A 50 6.42 -28.38 2.29
N SER A 51 7.01 -28.96 1.25
CA SER A 51 8.23 -28.45 0.64
C SER A 51 7.94 -27.31 -0.33
N VAL A 52 8.67 -26.19 -0.20
CA VAL A 52 8.46 -24.99 -1.01
C VAL A 52 9.75 -24.54 -1.67
N GLY A 53 9.78 -24.48 -3.01
CA GLY A 53 10.83 -23.83 -3.78
C GLY A 53 10.42 -22.40 -4.15
N ILE A 54 11.35 -21.46 -4.13
CA ILE A 54 11.08 -20.05 -4.42
C ILE A 54 11.77 -19.63 -5.71
N ILE A 55 11.01 -19.07 -6.66
CA ILE A 55 11.51 -18.44 -7.88
C ILE A 55 11.28 -16.92 -7.76
N PRO A 56 12.30 -16.15 -7.32
CA PRO A 56 12.18 -14.72 -7.17
C PRO A 56 12.50 -14.01 -8.48
N GLN A 57 11.62 -13.11 -8.90
CA GLN A 57 11.79 -12.25 -10.08
C GLN A 57 12.28 -13.02 -11.34
N PRO A 58 11.56 -14.09 -11.78
CA PRO A 58 11.94 -14.77 -13.00
C PRO A 58 11.95 -13.81 -14.20
N ASP A 59 12.82 -14.06 -15.17
CA ASP A 59 12.78 -13.31 -16.42
C ASP A 59 11.48 -13.66 -17.17
N TRP A 60 10.53 -12.75 -17.11
CA TRP A 60 9.21 -12.92 -17.70
C TRP A 60 9.20 -13.00 -19.23
N ARG A 61 10.35 -12.77 -19.87
CA ARG A 61 10.58 -12.93 -21.33
C ARG A 61 11.04 -14.32 -21.70
N ASP A 62 11.52 -15.11 -20.72
CA ASP A 62 12.07 -16.46 -20.92
C ASP A 62 11.27 -17.50 -20.12
N GLU A 63 10.58 -18.40 -20.82
CA GLU A 63 9.82 -19.48 -20.19
C GLU A 63 10.68 -20.46 -19.37
N LYS A 64 11.97 -20.55 -19.66
CA LYS A 64 12.90 -21.39 -18.88
C LYS A 64 13.09 -20.88 -17.46
N SER A 65 12.88 -19.59 -17.25
CA SER A 65 13.07 -18.95 -15.93
C SER A 65 12.13 -19.47 -14.85
N ILE A 66 10.98 -20.05 -15.20
CA ILE A 66 10.03 -20.67 -14.27
C ILE A 66 10.19 -22.19 -14.15
N GLN A 67 11.12 -22.79 -14.89
CA GLN A 67 11.33 -24.24 -14.93
C GLN A 67 12.44 -24.71 -13.98
N VAL A 68 12.93 -23.83 -13.10
CA VAL A 68 14.06 -24.10 -12.19
C VAL A 68 13.89 -25.39 -11.39
N PHE A 69 12.70 -25.67 -10.90
CA PHE A 69 12.38 -26.86 -10.11
C PHE A 69 11.66 -27.96 -10.90
N GLY A 70 11.29 -27.68 -12.15
CA GLY A 70 10.34 -28.50 -12.89
C GLY A 70 8.90 -28.27 -12.42
N GLU A 71 8.01 -29.22 -12.71
CA GLU A 71 6.61 -29.18 -12.28
C GLU A 71 6.51 -29.48 -10.78
N PRO A 72 5.83 -28.64 -9.96
CA PRO A 72 5.61 -28.94 -8.54
C PRO A 72 4.57 -30.06 -8.36
N ARG A 73 4.64 -30.77 -7.22
CA ARG A 73 3.74 -31.89 -6.92
C ARG A 73 2.29 -31.42 -6.72
N LEU A 74 2.08 -30.29 -6.03
CA LEU A 74 0.75 -29.77 -5.67
C LEU A 74 0.36 -28.52 -6.45
N GLY A 75 1.32 -27.64 -6.78
CA GLY A 75 0.97 -26.48 -7.56
C GLY A 75 1.92 -25.29 -7.47
N PHE A 76 1.64 -24.28 -8.28
CA PHE A 76 2.32 -22.99 -8.26
C PHE A 76 1.59 -22.02 -7.35
N LEU A 77 2.36 -21.23 -6.59
CA LEU A 77 1.90 -20.04 -5.89
C LEU A 77 2.46 -18.82 -6.61
N VAL A 78 1.65 -17.75 -6.76
CA VAL A 78 2.10 -16.55 -7.47
C VAL A 78 1.68 -15.29 -6.73
N SER A 79 2.61 -14.35 -6.53
CA SER A 79 2.30 -13.00 -6.04
C SER A 79 3.20 -11.93 -6.66
N SER A 80 2.74 -10.69 -6.62
CA SER A 80 3.55 -9.53 -7.03
C SER A 80 4.67 -9.18 -6.04
N GLY A 81 4.69 -9.81 -4.87
CA GLY A 81 5.52 -9.44 -3.73
C GLY A 81 4.78 -8.59 -2.70
N ASN A 82 5.51 -7.80 -1.91
CA ASN A 82 4.94 -6.94 -0.86
C ASN A 82 4.10 -5.78 -1.39
N MET A 83 4.37 -5.35 -2.60
CA MET A 83 3.69 -4.24 -3.24
C MET A 83 2.93 -4.69 -4.48
N ASP A 84 1.85 -3.99 -4.78
CA ASP A 84 1.24 -4.02 -6.10
C ASP A 84 2.27 -3.56 -7.15
N SER A 85 2.44 -4.33 -8.24
CA SER A 85 3.46 -4.06 -9.24
C SER A 85 3.31 -2.68 -9.89
N MET A 86 2.08 -2.28 -10.21
CA MET A 86 1.81 -1.00 -10.83
C MET A 86 2.04 0.17 -9.87
N VAL A 87 1.64 0.03 -8.59
CA VAL A 87 1.90 1.03 -7.54
C VAL A 87 3.41 1.17 -7.28
N ASN A 88 4.14 0.07 -7.33
CA ASN A 88 5.59 0.07 -7.15
C ASN A 88 6.32 0.74 -8.33
N HIS A 89 5.88 0.48 -9.56
CA HIS A 89 6.58 0.94 -10.77
C HIS A 89 6.28 2.39 -11.14
N TYR A 90 5.09 2.90 -10.82
CA TYR A 90 4.64 4.19 -11.33
C TYR A 90 4.24 5.16 -10.23
N SER A 91 4.50 6.43 -10.46
CA SER A 91 3.92 7.52 -9.68
C SER A 91 2.45 7.75 -10.09
N VAL A 92 1.72 8.57 -9.33
CA VAL A 92 0.35 8.98 -9.69
C VAL A 92 0.29 9.68 -11.04
N SER A 93 1.33 10.39 -11.44
CA SER A 93 1.43 11.02 -12.78
C SER A 93 1.80 10.02 -13.90
N LYS A 94 1.72 8.72 -13.61
CA LYS A 94 2.07 7.61 -14.53
C LYS A 94 3.53 7.64 -15.04
N LYS A 95 4.41 8.35 -14.33
CA LYS A 95 5.85 8.31 -14.61
C LYS A 95 6.45 7.07 -13.95
N ARG A 96 7.24 6.33 -14.72
CA ARG A 96 7.98 5.18 -14.18
C ARG A 96 9.00 5.66 -13.14
N ARG A 97 9.10 4.93 -12.04
CA ARG A 97 10.11 5.19 -11.00
C ARG A 97 11.48 4.72 -11.48
N GLU A 98 12.53 5.29 -10.93
CA GLU A 98 13.91 4.97 -11.28
C GLU A 98 14.44 3.80 -10.45
N THR A 99 13.83 3.51 -9.31
CA THR A 99 14.27 2.47 -8.37
C THR A 99 13.12 1.59 -7.91
N ASP A 100 13.41 0.30 -7.75
CA ASP A 100 12.55 -0.69 -7.10
C ASP A 100 13.26 -1.21 -5.84
N LEU A 101 12.83 -0.76 -4.66
CA LEU A 101 13.47 -1.13 -3.39
C LEU A 101 13.38 -2.63 -3.09
N TYR A 102 12.48 -3.34 -3.73
CA TYR A 102 12.27 -4.78 -3.56
C TYR A 102 13.06 -5.63 -4.57
N SER A 103 13.90 -5.00 -5.37
CA SER A 103 14.79 -5.66 -6.33
C SER A 103 16.24 -5.58 -5.87
N PRO A 104 17.12 -6.50 -6.32
CA PRO A 104 18.54 -6.47 -6.01
C PRO A 104 19.16 -5.12 -6.40
N GLY A 105 19.92 -4.52 -5.49
CA GLY A 105 20.53 -3.20 -5.70
C GLY A 105 19.55 -2.05 -5.96
N GLY A 106 18.25 -2.28 -5.83
CA GLY A 106 17.22 -1.28 -6.17
C GLY A 106 16.97 -1.15 -7.68
N GLU A 107 17.39 -2.12 -8.48
CA GLU A 107 17.28 -2.09 -9.95
C GLU A 107 15.81 -2.15 -10.40
N MET A 108 15.41 -1.17 -11.21
CA MET A 108 14.06 -1.13 -11.79
C MET A 108 13.97 -2.00 -13.05
N GLY A 109 12.85 -2.74 -13.20
CA GLY A 109 12.51 -3.46 -14.42
C GLY A 109 12.72 -4.98 -14.36
N ARG A 110 13.16 -5.51 -13.23
CA ARG A 110 13.20 -6.97 -13.01
C ARG A 110 11.80 -7.56 -12.87
N ARG A 111 10.93 -6.89 -12.15
CA ARG A 111 9.51 -7.24 -12.04
C ARG A 111 8.75 -6.71 -13.28
N PRO A 112 7.83 -7.49 -13.89
CA PRO A 112 6.96 -6.98 -14.96
C PRO A 112 5.83 -6.09 -14.41
N ASP A 113 5.25 -5.26 -15.26
CA ASP A 113 3.97 -4.62 -15.00
C ASP A 113 2.87 -5.70 -14.91
N TYR A 114 1.88 -5.54 -14.01
CA TYR A 114 0.86 -6.55 -13.74
C TYR A 114 1.47 -7.93 -13.46
N ALA A 115 2.40 -7.97 -12.53
CA ALA A 115 3.28 -9.12 -12.29
C ALA A 115 2.52 -10.44 -12.13
N VAL A 116 1.42 -10.46 -11.38
CA VAL A 116 0.63 -11.67 -11.17
C VAL A 116 0.04 -12.19 -12.49
N VAL A 117 -0.45 -11.30 -13.36
CA VAL A 117 -0.99 -11.68 -14.67
C VAL A 117 0.12 -12.22 -15.57
N VAL A 118 1.25 -11.53 -15.64
CA VAL A 118 2.37 -11.92 -16.50
C VAL A 118 2.96 -13.25 -16.07
N TYR A 119 3.24 -13.44 -14.80
CA TYR A 119 3.77 -14.71 -14.27
C TYR A 119 2.77 -15.85 -14.39
N GLY A 120 1.49 -15.59 -14.12
CA GLY A 120 0.45 -16.60 -14.31
C GLY A 120 0.37 -17.09 -15.76
N ASN A 121 0.37 -16.18 -16.72
CA ASN A 121 0.37 -16.55 -18.14
C ASN A 121 1.66 -17.26 -18.57
N LEU A 122 2.83 -16.88 -18.00
CA LEU A 122 4.09 -17.55 -18.24
C LEU A 122 4.04 -19.01 -17.77
N ILE A 123 3.56 -19.24 -16.53
CA ILE A 123 3.38 -20.57 -15.96
C ILE A 123 2.41 -21.38 -16.81
N ARG A 124 1.25 -20.82 -17.19
CA ARG A 124 0.20 -21.55 -17.91
C ARG A 124 0.61 -21.97 -19.32
N ARG A 125 1.52 -21.24 -19.97
CA ARG A 125 2.10 -21.65 -21.26
C ARG A 125 2.97 -22.90 -21.15
N THR A 126 3.69 -23.03 -20.03
CA THR A 126 4.61 -24.16 -19.78
C THR A 126 3.89 -25.33 -19.12
N TYR A 127 3.08 -25.06 -18.09
CA TYR A 127 2.39 -26.05 -17.24
C TYR A 127 0.88 -25.84 -17.33
N LYS A 128 0.26 -26.46 -18.34
CA LYS A 128 -1.14 -26.19 -18.71
C LYS A 128 -2.17 -26.60 -17.65
N HIS A 129 -1.90 -27.67 -16.91
CA HIS A 129 -2.85 -28.32 -16.01
C HIS A 129 -2.44 -28.30 -14.54
N THR A 130 -1.24 -27.88 -14.23
CA THR A 130 -0.75 -27.78 -12.86
C THR A 130 -1.55 -26.75 -12.08
N PRO A 131 -2.05 -27.05 -10.88
CA PRO A 131 -2.78 -26.10 -10.06
C PRO A 131 -1.99 -24.81 -9.87
N MET A 132 -2.67 -23.66 -10.00
CA MET A 132 -2.06 -22.35 -9.82
C MET A 132 -2.92 -21.46 -8.92
N ILE A 133 -2.36 -21.12 -7.77
CA ILE A 133 -3.01 -20.28 -6.76
C ILE A 133 -2.30 -18.92 -6.77
N ILE A 134 -3.04 -17.85 -6.97
CA ILE A 134 -2.51 -16.50 -6.89
C ILE A 134 -2.93 -15.82 -5.59
N GLY A 135 -2.10 -14.90 -5.09
CA GLY A 135 -2.38 -14.22 -3.82
C GLY A 135 -1.63 -12.89 -3.68
N GLY A 136 -1.57 -12.40 -2.46
CA GLY A 136 -0.97 -11.11 -2.13
C GLY A 136 -1.86 -9.91 -2.48
N ILE A 137 -1.33 -8.69 -2.30
CA ILE A 137 -2.11 -7.46 -2.42
C ILE A 137 -2.64 -7.23 -3.84
N GLU A 138 -1.85 -7.51 -4.87
CA GLU A 138 -2.24 -7.29 -6.26
C GLU A 138 -3.44 -8.17 -6.65
N ALA A 139 -3.43 -9.45 -6.28
CA ALA A 139 -4.54 -10.37 -6.51
C ALA A 139 -5.76 -10.01 -5.65
N SER A 140 -5.55 -9.68 -4.38
CA SER A 140 -6.63 -9.31 -3.46
C SER A 140 -7.44 -8.11 -3.95
N LEU A 141 -6.78 -7.08 -4.47
CA LEU A 141 -7.44 -5.85 -4.92
C LEU A 141 -8.07 -5.95 -6.32
N ARG A 142 -7.78 -7.02 -7.06
CA ARG A 142 -8.27 -7.26 -8.43
C ARG A 142 -9.08 -8.54 -8.57
N ARG A 143 -9.55 -9.10 -7.45
CA ARG A 143 -10.24 -10.41 -7.41
C ARG A 143 -11.58 -10.47 -8.14
N LEU A 144 -12.24 -9.33 -8.30
CA LEU A 144 -13.44 -9.13 -9.11
C LEU A 144 -13.21 -8.03 -10.14
N SER A 145 -14.22 -7.62 -10.89
CA SER A 145 -14.09 -6.49 -11.79
C SER A 145 -13.66 -5.23 -11.05
N HIS A 146 -12.74 -4.49 -11.64
CA HIS A 146 -12.12 -3.34 -10.98
C HIS A 146 -11.70 -2.27 -12.00
N TYR A 147 -11.69 -1.01 -11.56
CA TYR A 147 -11.12 0.07 -12.34
C TYR A 147 -9.58 0.05 -12.25
N ASP A 148 -8.96 -0.04 -13.41
CA ASP A 148 -7.52 0.06 -13.56
C ASP A 148 -7.10 1.48 -13.96
N TYR A 149 -6.43 2.17 -13.05
CA TYR A 149 -6.02 3.57 -13.22
C TYR A 149 -5.07 3.79 -14.40
N TRP A 150 -4.15 2.84 -14.64
CA TRP A 150 -3.11 2.99 -15.66
C TRP A 150 -3.67 2.87 -17.08
N SER A 151 -4.52 1.90 -17.33
CA SER A 151 -5.23 1.73 -18.60
C SER A 151 -6.49 2.58 -18.72
N ASN A 152 -6.96 3.19 -17.63
CA ASN A 152 -8.22 3.95 -17.53
C ASN A 152 -9.44 3.15 -18.01
N LYS A 153 -9.50 1.87 -17.61
CA LYS A 153 -10.56 0.93 -18.02
C LYS A 153 -11.02 0.09 -16.83
N VAL A 154 -12.26 -0.39 -16.89
CA VAL A 154 -12.70 -1.49 -16.05
C VAL A 154 -12.13 -2.78 -16.62
N ARG A 155 -11.42 -3.53 -15.78
CA ARG A 155 -10.87 -4.85 -16.09
C ARG A 155 -11.68 -5.94 -15.41
N ARG A 156 -11.67 -7.12 -15.98
CA ARG A 156 -12.26 -8.31 -15.38
C ARG A 156 -11.41 -8.83 -14.21
N SER A 157 -11.91 -9.83 -13.51
CA SER A 157 -11.18 -10.49 -12.41
C SER A 157 -9.77 -10.91 -12.85
N ILE A 158 -8.77 -10.68 -11.99
CA ILE A 158 -7.39 -11.11 -12.19
C ILE A 158 -7.29 -12.66 -12.27
N LEU A 159 -8.23 -13.39 -11.67
CA LEU A 159 -8.32 -14.84 -11.80
C LEU A 159 -8.39 -15.28 -13.27
N LEU A 160 -9.18 -14.55 -14.07
CA LEU A 160 -9.34 -14.83 -15.49
C LEU A 160 -8.17 -14.32 -16.32
N ASP A 161 -7.64 -13.15 -15.98
CA ASP A 161 -6.53 -12.52 -16.73
C ASP A 161 -5.21 -13.23 -16.54
N SER A 162 -4.97 -13.84 -15.36
CA SER A 162 -3.74 -14.61 -15.05
C SER A 162 -3.80 -16.06 -15.50
N GLY A 163 -4.99 -16.57 -15.83
CA GLY A 163 -5.20 -17.99 -16.10
C GLY A 163 -5.10 -18.90 -14.85
N ALA A 164 -5.14 -18.31 -13.64
CA ALA A 164 -5.09 -19.06 -12.39
C ALA A 164 -6.37 -19.87 -12.14
N ASP A 165 -6.28 -20.83 -11.21
CA ASP A 165 -7.40 -21.67 -10.82
C ASP A 165 -8.10 -21.13 -9.59
N LEU A 166 -7.31 -20.53 -8.65
CA LEU A 166 -7.81 -20.07 -7.37
C LEU A 166 -7.09 -18.78 -6.94
N ILE A 167 -7.78 -17.88 -6.26
CA ILE A 167 -7.17 -16.76 -5.52
C ILE A 167 -7.28 -17.07 -4.03
N SER A 168 -6.17 -16.94 -3.30
CA SER A 168 -6.17 -16.76 -1.85
C SER A 168 -6.03 -15.26 -1.55
N TYR A 169 -7.13 -14.63 -1.13
CA TYR A 169 -7.14 -13.18 -0.92
C TYR A 169 -7.09 -12.79 0.56
N GLY A 170 -6.69 -11.56 0.82
CA GLY A 170 -6.57 -11.05 2.18
C GLY A 170 -5.33 -11.59 2.90
N MET A 171 -5.46 -11.85 4.19
CA MET A 171 -4.43 -12.52 5.00
C MET A 171 -4.57 -14.02 4.79
N GLY A 172 -3.70 -14.58 3.97
CA GLY A 172 -3.86 -15.92 3.39
C GLY A 172 -3.40 -17.10 4.25
N GLU A 173 -3.02 -16.89 5.52
CA GLU A 173 -2.40 -17.95 6.33
C GLU A 173 -3.29 -19.17 6.51
N ARG A 174 -4.57 -18.97 6.83
CA ARG A 174 -5.51 -20.08 7.00
C ARG A 174 -5.90 -20.72 5.68
N SER A 175 -6.21 -19.90 4.68
CA SER A 175 -6.66 -20.39 3.39
C SER A 175 -5.56 -21.18 2.65
N ILE A 176 -4.30 -20.74 2.70
CA ILE A 176 -3.23 -21.45 1.98
C ILE A 176 -2.93 -22.82 2.59
N VAL A 177 -2.98 -22.95 3.91
CA VAL A 177 -2.80 -24.25 4.58
C VAL A 177 -3.96 -25.18 4.23
N ALA A 178 -5.21 -24.68 4.27
CA ALA A 178 -6.37 -25.48 3.91
C ALA A 178 -6.36 -25.90 2.42
N ILE A 179 -5.94 -25.02 1.50
CA ILE A 179 -5.74 -25.34 0.08
C ILE A 179 -4.67 -26.43 -0.06
N ALA A 180 -3.53 -26.29 0.62
CA ALA A 180 -2.44 -27.27 0.54
C ALA A 180 -2.89 -28.65 1.03
N GLN A 181 -3.63 -28.71 2.14
CA GLN A 181 -4.20 -29.96 2.68
C GLN A 181 -5.24 -30.58 1.75
N ALA A 182 -6.10 -29.77 1.12
CA ALA A 182 -7.07 -30.25 0.14
C ALA A 182 -6.40 -30.87 -1.08
N LEU A 183 -5.39 -30.20 -1.65
CA LEU A 183 -4.60 -30.73 -2.77
C LEU A 183 -3.82 -31.99 -2.38
N GLU A 184 -3.24 -32.03 -1.18
CA GLU A 184 -2.52 -33.19 -0.64
C GLU A 184 -3.45 -34.40 -0.50
N SER A 185 -4.72 -34.19 -0.13
CA SER A 185 -5.71 -35.26 -0.05
C SER A 185 -6.20 -35.77 -1.41
N GLY A 186 -5.72 -35.17 -2.51
CA GLY A 186 -6.08 -35.55 -3.88
C GLY A 186 -7.32 -34.84 -4.43
N LEU A 187 -7.82 -33.79 -3.75
CA LEU A 187 -8.92 -32.98 -4.28
C LEU A 187 -8.44 -32.16 -5.47
N ALA A 188 -9.21 -32.15 -6.56
CA ALA A 188 -8.89 -31.31 -7.70
C ALA A 188 -9.06 -29.82 -7.33
N VAL A 189 -8.21 -28.95 -7.90
CA VAL A 189 -8.23 -27.51 -7.54
C VAL A 189 -9.55 -26.84 -7.88
N GLU A 190 -10.23 -27.25 -8.91
CA GLU A 190 -11.58 -26.78 -9.32
C GLU A 190 -12.68 -27.15 -8.33
N ASP A 191 -12.47 -28.18 -7.50
CA ASP A 191 -13.42 -28.60 -6.47
C ASP A 191 -13.21 -27.88 -5.13
N ILE A 192 -12.13 -27.09 -4.99
CA ILE A 192 -11.86 -26.27 -3.82
C ILE A 192 -12.74 -25.00 -3.85
N THR A 193 -14.05 -25.17 -3.67
CA THR A 193 -15.05 -24.09 -3.79
C THR A 193 -15.59 -23.59 -2.45
N PHE A 194 -15.20 -24.22 -1.34
CA PHE A 194 -15.81 -24.06 -0.02
C PHE A 194 -14.95 -23.32 1.01
N LEU A 195 -13.72 -22.93 0.65
CA LEU A 195 -12.80 -22.32 1.59
C LEU A 195 -13.01 -20.81 1.69
N ASP A 196 -13.16 -20.29 2.91
CA ASP A 196 -13.17 -18.85 3.18
C ASP A 196 -11.84 -18.19 2.76
N GLY A 197 -11.91 -16.96 2.29
CA GLY A 197 -10.72 -16.22 1.82
C GLY A 197 -10.25 -16.63 0.43
N THR A 198 -11.11 -17.31 -0.36
CA THR A 198 -10.80 -17.73 -1.72
C THR A 198 -11.73 -17.13 -2.77
N VAL A 199 -11.24 -17.08 -4.00
CA VAL A 199 -12.04 -16.79 -5.20
C VAL A 199 -11.78 -17.86 -6.23
N TYR A 200 -12.84 -18.46 -6.75
CA TYR A 200 -12.79 -19.52 -7.76
C TYR A 200 -13.66 -19.20 -8.98
N LYS A 201 -13.54 -19.99 -10.02
CA LYS A 201 -14.36 -19.86 -11.24
C LYS A 201 -15.17 -21.13 -11.43
N THR A 202 -16.43 -21.01 -11.87
CA THR A 202 -17.29 -22.15 -12.14
C THR A 202 -18.25 -21.85 -13.30
N ARG A 203 -18.80 -22.91 -13.89
CA ARG A 203 -19.94 -22.85 -14.83
C ARG A 203 -21.19 -23.48 -14.23
N ASP A 204 -21.09 -24.04 -13.04
CA ASP A 204 -22.16 -24.67 -12.32
C ASP A 204 -23.03 -23.62 -11.61
N ARG A 205 -24.25 -23.43 -12.13
CA ARG A 205 -25.23 -22.51 -11.55
C ARG A 205 -25.86 -23.06 -10.28
N GLU A 206 -26.05 -24.38 -10.21
CA GLU A 206 -26.63 -25.01 -9.03
C GLU A 206 -25.73 -24.88 -7.81
N LEU A 207 -24.39 -24.86 -8.03
CA LEU A 207 -23.43 -24.59 -6.96
C LEU A 207 -23.65 -23.20 -6.35
N LEU A 208 -23.97 -22.19 -7.17
CA LEU A 208 -24.24 -20.82 -6.68
C LEU A 208 -25.51 -20.78 -5.83
N GLU A 209 -26.54 -21.49 -6.24
CA GLU A 209 -27.81 -21.58 -5.53
C GLU A 209 -27.66 -22.34 -4.20
N ARG A 210 -26.95 -23.48 -4.21
CA ARG A 210 -26.62 -24.24 -2.98
C ARG A 210 -25.81 -23.41 -1.97
N ASN A 211 -24.91 -22.57 -2.44
CA ASN A 211 -24.09 -21.72 -1.61
C ASN A 211 -24.77 -20.38 -1.24
N HIS A 212 -26.04 -20.18 -1.64
CA HIS A 212 -26.76 -18.91 -1.44
C HIS A 212 -25.94 -17.68 -1.89
N ALA A 213 -25.21 -17.83 -3.00
CA ALA A 213 -24.31 -16.79 -3.48
C ALA A 213 -25.11 -15.59 -4.01
N ARG A 214 -24.73 -14.40 -3.57
CA ARG A 214 -25.34 -13.13 -3.97
C ARG A 214 -24.76 -12.65 -5.30
N ALA A 215 -25.64 -12.35 -6.26
CA ALA A 215 -25.24 -11.80 -7.55
C ALA A 215 -24.74 -10.35 -7.43
N LEU A 216 -23.63 -10.06 -8.11
CA LEU A 216 -23.22 -8.72 -8.48
C LEU A 216 -23.77 -8.37 -9.87
N PRO A 217 -23.90 -7.08 -10.24
CA PRO A 217 -24.03 -6.69 -11.64
C PRO A 217 -22.98 -7.42 -12.49
N ASP A 218 -23.40 -7.94 -13.66
CA ASP A 218 -22.49 -8.68 -14.56
C ASP A 218 -21.37 -7.78 -15.10
N PHE A 219 -20.28 -8.39 -15.54
CA PHE A 219 -19.08 -7.65 -16.00
C PHE A 219 -19.38 -6.66 -17.14
N GLU A 220 -20.24 -7.03 -18.09
CA GLU A 220 -20.57 -6.14 -19.21
C GLU A 220 -21.35 -4.90 -18.75
N SER A 221 -22.29 -5.08 -17.82
CA SER A 221 -23.01 -3.97 -17.16
C SER A 221 -22.07 -3.06 -16.38
N VAL A 222 -21.16 -3.64 -15.61
CA VAL A 222 -20.15 -2.89 -14.83
C VAL A 222 -19.19 -2.12 -15.74
N ARG A 223 -18.83 -2.70 -16.86
CA ARG A 223 -17.95 -2.06 -17.86
C ARG A 223 -18.65 -0.93 -18.60
N ALA A 224 -19.93 -1.06 -18.88
CA ALA A 224 -20.71 -0.11 -19.68
C ALA A 224 -21.27 1.06 -18.85
N SER A 225 -21.54 0.86 -17.56
CA SER A 225 -22.22 1.84 -16.70
C SER A 225 -21.40 2.17 -15.44
N LYS A 226 -21.14 3.46 -15.23
CA LYS A 226 -20.51 3.98 -14.01
C LYS A 226 -21.37 3.74 -12.77
N GLN A 227 -22.70 3.78 -12.92
CA GLN A 227 -23.63 3.49 -11.84
C GLN A 227 -23.56 2.00 -11.47
N ALA A 228 -23.63 1.09 -12.45
CA ALA A 228 -23.51 -0.34 -12.19
C ALA A 228 -22.15 -0.69 -11.54
N TYR A 229 -21.08 0.00 -11.94
CA TYR A 229 -19.78 -0.12 -11.27
C TYR A 229 -19.85 0.31 -9.79
N ALA A 230 -20.46 1.45 -9.50
CA ALA A 230 -20.59 1.94 -8.13
C ALA A 230 -21.45 1.00 -7.25
N GLU A 231 -22.54 0.47 -7.79
CA GLU A 231 -23.40 -0.50 -7.14
C GLU A 231 -22.65 -1.82 -6.84
N SER A 232 -21.96 -2.40 -7.85
CA SER A 232 -21.15 -3.60 -7.69
C SER A 232 -20.05 -3.39 -6.64
N PHE A 233 -19.33 -2.26 -6.71
CA PHE A 233 -18.29 -1.93 -5.74
C PHE A 233 -18.86 -1.82 -4.31
N TYR A 234 -20.01 -1.17 -4.14
CA TYR A 234 -20.58 -0.98 -2.81
C TYR A 234 -21.02 -2.30 -2.17
N ILE A 235 -21.58 -3.21 -2.96
CA ILE A 235 -21.88 -4.57 -2.48
C ILE A 235 -20.58 -5.26 -2.03
N GLN A 236 -19.50 -5.19 -2.81
CA GLN A 236 -18.20 -5.75 -2.43
C GLN A 236 -17.66 -5.11 -1.13
N TYR A 237 -17.79 -3.79 -0.98
CA TYR A 237 -17.35 -3.07 0.22
C TYR A 237 -18.10 -3.50 1.49
N GLN A 238 -19.40 -3.74 1.39
CA GLN A 238 -20.22 -4.25 2.50
C GLN A 238 -19.83 -5.68 2.90
N ASN A 239 -19.20 -6.45 2.01
CA ASN A 239 -18.84 -7.86 2.18
C ASN A 239 -17.32 -8.04 2.43
N THR A 240 -16.73 -7.19 3.27
CA THR A 240 -15.29 -7.24 3.63
C THR A 240 -15.02 -7.85 5.01
N ASP A 241 -16.03 -8.35 5.70
CA ASP A 241 -15.90 -8.93 7.04
C ASP A 241 -16.38 -10.40 7.06
N HIS A 242 -15.64 -11.27 7.75
CA HIS A 242 -15.94 -12.69 7.83
C HIS A 242 -17.35 -13.01 8.36
N PHE A 243 -17.80 -12.27 9.39
CA PHE A 243 -19.05 -12.59 10.09
C PHE A 243 -20.29 -12.12 9.33
N THR A 244 -20.16 -11.07 8.54
CA THR A 244 -21.30 -10.39 7.90
C THR A 244 -21.31 -10.50 6.38
N ALA A 245 -20.25 -11.04 5.77
CA ALA A 245 -20.17 -11.17 4.32
C ALA A 245 -21.00 -12.33 3.78
N ASP A 246 -21.60 -12.09 2.63
CA ASP A 246 -22.15 -13.11 1.76
C ASP A 246 -21.06 -13.69 0.86
N THR A 247 -21.28 -14.89 0.31
CA THR A 247 -20.58 -15.33 -0.89
C THR A 247 -21.11 -14.53 -2.07
N LEU A 248 -20.21 -13.94 -2.88
CA LEU A 248 -20.54 -13.07 -4.01
C LEU A 248 -20.18 -13.74 -5.33
N TYR A 249 -20.95 -13.49 -6.39
CA TYR A 249 -20.51 -13.89 -7.73
C TYR A 249 -20.74 -12.81 -8.77
N GLU A 250 -19.83 -12.76 -9.75
CA GLU A 250 -19.88 -11.90 -10.93
C GLU A 250 -19.95 -12.77 -12.18
N THR A 251 -20.86 -12.44 -13.12
CA THR A 251 -21.08 -13.21 -14.34
C THR A 251 -20.23 -12.67 -15.48
N TYR A 252 -19.60 -13.59 -16.22
CA TYR A 252 -18.82 -13.35 -17.43
C TYR A 252 -19.38 -14.24 -18.56
N ASP A 253 -19.47 -13.67 -19.76
CA ASP A 253 -19.89 -14.42 -20.98
C ASP A 253 -21.15 -15.29 -20.78
N LYS A 254 -22.10 -14.84 -19.96
CA LYS A 254 -23.39 -15.49 -19.63
C LYS A 254 -23.31 -16.85 -18.94
N LYS A 255 -22.16 -17.54 -18.94
CA LYS A 255 -22.02 -18.92 -18.43
C LYS A 255 -20.80 -19.16 -17.54
N LEU A 256 -19.95 -18.17 -17.37
CA LEU A 256 -18.78 -18.25 -16.49
C LEU A 256 -19.01 -17.35 -15.29
N PHE A 257 -18.86 -17.89 -14.11
CA PHE A 257 -19.01 -17.19 -12.85
C PHE A 257 -17.67 -17.13 -12.13
N VAL A 258 -17.30 -15.95 -11.65
CA VAL A 258 -16.22 -15.77 -10.68
C VAL A 258 -16.89 -15.59 -9.32
N VAL A 259 -16.57 -16.47 -8.40
CA VAL A 259 -17.23 -16.57 -7.09
C VAL A 259 -16.21 -16.19 -6.01
N GLN A 260 -16.55 -15.22 -5.20
CA GLN A 260 -15.79 -14.83 -4.01
C GLN A 260 -16.45 -15.41 -2.78
N ASN A 261 -15.79 -16.34 -2.10
CA ASN A 261 -16.19 -16.79 -0.77
C ASN A 261 -16.01 -15.68 0.26
N ARG A 262 -16.61 -15.83 1.44
CA ARG A 262 -16.43 -14.89 2.55
C ARG A 262 -14.95 -14.68 2.86
N PRO A 263 -14.55 -13.52 3.41
CA PRO A 263 -13.19 -13.34 3.93
C PRO A 263 -12.83 -14.40 4.97
N ALA A 264 -11.58 -14.83 4.98
CA ALA A 264 -11.09 -15.71 6.02
C ALA A 264 -11.26 -15.07 7.41
N LYS A 265 -11.58 -15.91 8.42
CA LYS A 265 -11.69 -15.44 9.80
C LYS A 265 -10.35 -14.83 10.25
N PRO A 266 -10.37 -13.67 10.93
CA PRO A 266 -9.16 -13.08 11.50
C PRO A 266 -8.39 -14.08 12.37
N LEU A 267 -7.06 -14.02 12.33
CA LEU A 267 -6.21 -14.88 13.16
C LEU A 267 -6.40 -14.54 14.64
N LEU A 268 -6.42 -15.56 15.48
CA LEU A 268 -6.33 -15.42 16.91
C LEU A 268 -4.91 -14.98 17.31
N GLN A 269 -4.74 -14.49 18.54
CA GLN A 269 -3.43 -14.04 19.04
C GLN A 269 -2.39 -15.17 19.01
N GLU A 270 -2.78 -16.38 19.40
CA GLU A 270 -1.90 -17.55 19.39
C GLU A 270 -1.47 -17.95 17.97
N GLU A 271 -2.35 -17.77 16.98
CA GLU A 271 -2.03 -18.01 15.58
C GLU A 271 -1.07 -16.94 15.04
N MET A 272 -1.32 -15.67 15.38
CA MET A 272 -0.39 -14.58 15.09
C MET A 272 0.98 -14.85 15.72
N ASP A 273 1.04 -15.25 16.97
CA ASP A 273 2.28 -15.56 17.67
C ASP A 273 3.03 -16.72 17.02
N ARG A 274 2.32 -17.77 16.59
CA ARG A 274 2.91 -18.89 15.84
C ARG A 274 3.50 -18.43 14.51
N VAL A 275 2.77 -17.65 13.73
CA VAL A 275 3.25 -17.15 12.42
C VAL A 275 4.53 -16.33 12.58
N TYR A 276 4.56 -15.42 13.55
CA TYR A 276 5.75 -14.58 13.78
C TYR A 276 6.87 -15.29 14.54
N GLY A 277 6.56 -16.41 15.20
CA GLY A 277 7.50 -17.30 15.86
C GLY A 277 8.14 -18.34 14.95
N LEU A 278 7.73 -18.45 13.69
CA LEU A 278 8.37 -19.32 12.70
C LEU A 278 9.84 -18.91 12.51
N PHE A 279 10.62 -19.85 12.02
CA PHE A 279 12.00 -19.57 11.72
C PHE A 279 12.12 -18.72 10.44
N TYR A 280 12.72 -17.56 10.56
CA TYR A 280 13.08 -16.67 9.45
C TYR A 280 14.57 -16.33 9.50
N MET A 281 15.22 -16.23 8.34
CA MET A 281 16.61 -15.77 8.23
C MET A 281 16.77 -14.27 8.55
N ARG A 282 15.70 -13.49 8.53
CA ARG A 282 15.59 -12.04 8.80
C ARG A 282 16.46 -11.17 7.91
N THR A 283 16.81 -11.67 6.74
CA THR A 283 17.61 -10.97 5.74
C THR A 283 17.23 -11.44 4.34
N TYR A 284 17.86 -10.84 3.34
CA TYR A 284 17.74 -11.27 1.95
C TYR A 284 18.66 -12.46 1.66
N HIS A 285 18.32 -13.21 0.62
CA HIS A 285 19.12 -14.35 0.19
C HIS A 285 20.54 -13.92 -0.26
N PRO A 286 21.61 -14.63 0.12
CA PRO A 286 23.02 -14.25 -0.16
C PRO A 286 23.35 -14.04 -1.63
N MET A 287 22.58 -14.63 -2.56
CA MET A 287 22.79 -14.45 -4.01
C MET A 287 22.71 -12.97 -4.45
N TYR A 288 22.19 -12.07 -3.60
CA TYR A 288 22.06 -10.64 -3.92
C TYR A 288 23.20 -9.77 -3.37
N GLU A 289 24.15 -10.32 -2.64
CA GLU A 289 25.25 -9.55 -2.04
C GLU A 289 26.08 -8.82 -3.10
N ALA A 290 26.40 -9.50 -4.21
CA ALA A 290 27.14 -8.88 -5.32
C ALA A 290 26.42 -7.70 -5.97
N ALA A 291 25.09 -7.65 -5.88
CA ALA A 291 24.26 -6.55 -6.36
C ALA A 291 24.06 -5.43 -5.31
N GLY A 292 24.66 -5.56 -4.12
CA GLY A 292 24.48 -4.60 -3.01
C GLY A 292 23.26 -4.89 -2.14
N GLY A 293 22.74 -6.12 -2.17
CA GLY A 293 21.62 -6.59 -1.36
C GLY A 293 20.24 -6.14 -1.87
N VAL A 294 19.25 -6.17 -1.00
CA VAL A 294 17.86 -5.73 -1.28
C VAL A 294 17.52 -4.55 -0.38
N PRO A 295 17.38 -3.33 -0.91
CA PRO A 295 17.23 -2.11 -0.10
C PRO A 295 16.05 -2.13 0.89
N ALA A 296 14.95 -2.81 0.55
CA ALA A 296 13.74 -2.87 1.38
C ALA A 296 14.00 -3.46 2.78
N ILE A 297 15.05 -4.28 2.97
CA ILE A 297 15.38 -4.85 4.28
C ILE A 297 15.72 -3.78 5.31
N SER A 298 16.29 -2.65 4.89
CA SER A 298 16.71 -1.57 5.78
C SER A 298 15.54 -0.94 6.56
N GLU A 299 14.33 -1.00 6.02
CA GLU A 299 13.13 -0.43 6.65
C GLU A 299 12.56 -1.36 7.73
N VAL A 300 12.79 -2.68 7.62
CA VAL A 300 12.13 -3.68 8.46
C VAL A 300 13.06 -4.45 9.38
N LYS A 301 14.36 -4.53 9.08
CA LYS A 301 15.32 -5.38 9.81
C LYS A 301 15.26 -5.23 11.33
N PHE A 302 15.13 -4.01 11.81
CA PHE A 302 15.04 -3.67 13.24
C PHE A 302 13.68 -3.09 13.60
N SER A 303 12.62 -3.53 12.95
CA SER A 303 11.24 -3.15 13.21
C SER A 303 10.41 -4.36 13.63
N LEU A 304 9.41 -4.14 14.47
CA LEU A 304 8.55 -5.18 15.01
C LEU A 304 7.11 -4.93 14.59
N ILE A 305 6.49 -5.92 13.96
CA ILE A 305 5.06 -5.87 13.67
C ILE A 305 4.31 -6.32 14.93
N SER A 306 3.48 -5.43 15.47
CA SER A 306 2.71 -5.69 16.68
C SER A 306 1.26 -6.09 16.40
N ASN A 307 0.72 -5.66 15.26
CA ASN A 307 -0.68 -5.88 14.88
C ASN A 307 -0.87 -5.83 13.36
N ARG A 308 -1.99 -6.38 12.91
CA ARG A 308 -2.53 -6.29 11.55
C ARG A 308 -3.98 -5.85 11.59
N GLY A 309 -4.52 -5.43 10.44
CA GLY A 309 -5.87 -4.88 10.35
C GLY A 309 -5.96 -3.44 10.85
N CYS A 310 -7.02 -2.73 10.45
CA CYS A 310 -7.19 -1.32 10.82
C CYS A 310 -8.66 -0.93 10.81
N PHE A 311 -9.23 -0.64 11.99
CA PHE A 311 -10.63 -0.18 12.10
C PHE A 311 -10.82 1.31 11.72
N GLY A 312 -9.75 2.01 11.34
CA GLY A 312 -9.84 3.38 10.83
C GLY A 312 -10.72 3.52 9.60
N GLY A 313 -10.68 2.52 8.71
CA GLY A 313 -11.60 2.42 7.59
C GLY A 313 -11.59 3.61 6.61
N CYS A 314 -10.44 4.31 6.46
CA CYS A 314 -10.32 5.45 5.55
C CYS A 314 -10.70 5.06 4.12
N ASN A 315 -11.47 5.90 3.43
CA ASN A 315 -12.08 5.58 2.13
C ASN A 315 -11.08 5.37 0.99
N PHE A 316 -9.85 5.87 1.11
CA PHE A 316 -8.78 5.74 0.12
C PHE A 316 -7.85 4.55 0.39
N CYS A 317 -7.98 3.88 1.55
CA CYS A 317 -7.00 2.90 2.00
C CYS A 317 -7.38 1.47 1.58
N ALA A 318 -6.49 0.82 0.85
CA ALA A 318 -6.66 -0.56 0.39
C ALA A 318 -6.58 -1.61 1.52
N LEU A 319 -6.09 -1.23 2.70
CA LEU A 319 -5.96 -2.16 3.84
C LEU A 319 -7.31 -2.76 4.27
N THR A 320 -8.41 -2.02 4.12
CA THR A 320 -9.75 -2.53 4.39
C THR A 320 -10.07 -3.80 3.58
N PHE A 321 -9.65 -3.83 2.31
CA PHE A 321 -9.89 -4.98 1.40
C PHE A 321 -8.84 -6.09 1.50
N HIS A 322 -7.64 -5.76 2.02
CA HIS A 322 -6.55 -6.72 2.11
C HIS A 322 -6.36 -7.28 3.52
N GLN A 323 -6.27 -6.44 4.55
CA GLN A 323 -6.06 -6.89 5.93
C GLN A 323 -7.35 -6.92 6.77
N GLY A 324 -8.41 -6.30 6.26
CA GLY A 324 -9.67 -6.16 6.99
C GLY A 324 -9.66 -5.05 8.05
N ARG A 325 -10.82 -4.88 8.69
CA ARG A 325 -11.05 -3.83 9.70
C ARG A 325 -10.98 -4.33 11.14
N THR A 326 -10.81 -5.63 11.35
CA THR A 326 -10.59 -6.22 12.67
C THR A 326 -9.10 -6.25 12.98
N VAL A 327 -8.72 -5.65 14.11
CA VAL A 327 -7.32 -5.64 14.55
C VAL A 327 -6.97 -7.00 15.16
N GLN A 328 -5.88 -7.59 14.65
CA GLN A 328 -5.27 -8.84 15.10
C GLN A 328 -3.94 -8.52 15.73
N THR A 329 -3.69 -8.93 16.96
CA THR A 329 -2.50 -8.55 17.72
C THR A 329 -1.66 -9.74 18.10
N ARG A 330 -0.36 -9.51 18.23
CA ARG A 330 0.58 -10.44 18.85
C ARG A 330 0.64 -10.20 20.34
N SER A 331 0.94 -11.25 21.09
CA SER A 331 1.21 -11.14 22.52
C SER A 331 2.50 -10.37 22.80
N HIS A 332 2.60 -9.80 24.00
CA HIS A 332 3.85 -9.19 24.47
C HIS A 332 5.00 -10.18 24.46
N ALA A 333 4.75 -11.44 24.85
CA ALA A 333 5.77 -12.50 24.88
C ALA A 333 6.37 -12.74 23.50
N SER A 334 5.53 -12.85 22.46
CA SER A 334 5.96 -13.02 21.07
C SER A 334 6.82 -11.85 20.58
N ILE A 335 6.38 -10.61 20.83
CA ILE A 335 7.09 -9.41 20.36
C ILE A 335 8.41 -9.22 21.10
N VAL A 336 8.43 -9.47 22.42
CA VAL A 336 9.65 -9.40 23.25
C VAL A 336 10.65 -10.49 22.85
N ALA A 337 10.19 -11.71 22.56
CA ALA A 337 11.04 -12.78 22.06
C ALA A 337 11.71 -12.40 20.73
N GLU A 338 10.94 -11.83 19.80
CA GLU A 338 11.48 -11.33 18.54
C GLU A 338 12.47 -10.17 18.76
N ALA A 339 12.17 -9.22 19.64
CA ALA A 339 13.07 -8.11 19.95
C ALA A 339 14.41 -8.61 20.52
N ARG A 340 14.40 -9.66 21.34
CA ARG A 340 15.64 -10.30 21.81
C ARG A 340 16.48 -10.86 20.68
N LEU A 341 15.86 -11.49 19.66
CA LEU A 341 16.61 -11.95 18.49
C LEU A 341 17.33 -10.80 17.76
N LEU A 342 16.67 -9.63 17.66
CA LEU A 342 17.29 -8.45 17.06
C LEU A 342 18.53 -7.97 17.82
N THR A 343 18.57 -8.13 19.15
CA THR A 343 19.74 -7.69 19.95
C THR A 343 20.99 -8.53 19.72
N TYR A 344 20.86 -9.73 19.14
CA TYR A 344 22.00 -10.58 18.78
C TYR A 344 22.53 -10.33 17.36
N GLU A 345 21.83 -9.53 16.56
CA GLU A 345 22.31 -9.18 15.21
C GLU A 345 23.59 -8.34 15.28
N PRO A 346 24.64 -8.69 14.52
CA PRO A 346 25.96 -8.01 14.61
C PRO A 346 25.91 -6.50 14.32
N ASP A 347 24.97 -6.06 13.50
CA ASP A 347 24.78 -4.66 13.11
C ASP A 347 23.71 -3.92 13.95
N PHE A 348 23.17 -4.56 14.98
CA PHE A 348 22.23 -3.93 15.91
C PHE A 348 22.94 -2.88 16.79
N LYS A 349 22.51 -1.63 16.68
CA LYS A 349 23.10 -0.50 17.43
C LYS A 349 22.31 -0.09 18.67
N GLY A 350 21.36 -0.92 19.08
CA GLY A 350 20.47 -0.66 20.23
C GLY A 350 19.20 0.10 19.88
N TYR A 351 18.85 0.20 18.60
CA TYR A 351 17.68 0.95 18.15
C TYR A 351 16.64 0.04 17.52
N ILE A 352 15.48 -0.10 18.16
CA ILE A 352 14.28 -0.64 17.52
C ILE A 352 13.64 0.50 16.76
N HIS A 353 13.55 0.36 15.44
CA HIS A 353 13.18 1.45 14.55
C HIS A 353 11.67 1.70 14.53
N ASP A 354 10.88 0.66 14.76
CA ASP A 354 9.42 0.76 14.81
C ASP A 354 8.81 -0.40 15.61
N VAL A 355 7.71 -0.14 16.28
CA VAL A 355 6.84 -1.15 16.91
C VAL A 355 5.42 -0.81 16.48
N GLY A 356 4.93 -1.45 15.43
CA GLY A 356 3.66 -1.03 14.87
C GLY A 356 3.02 -2.01 13.92
N GLY A 357 2.24 -1.47 13.02
CA GLY A 357 1.45 -2.14 12.01
C GLY A 357 0.81 -1.10 11.09
N PRO A 358 -0.36 -1.39 10.48
CA PRO A 358 -1.08 -0.40 9.66
C PRO A 358 -1.39 0.90 10.40
N THR A 359 -1.59 0.79 11.71
CA THR A 359 -1.74 1.90 12.67
C THR A 359 -1.08 1.45 13.97
N ALA A 360 -0.01 2.13 14.37
CA ALA A 360 0.84 1.68 15.48
C ALA A 360 0.10 1.55 16.81
N ASN A 361 -0.78 2.50 17.12
CA ASN A 361 -1.47 2.56 18.40
C ASN A 361 -2.79 1.75 18.46
N PHE A 362 -3.04 0.85 17.50
CA PHE A 362 -4.16 -0.09 17.56
C PHE A 362 -3.69 -1.44 18.10
N ARG A 363 -4.06 -1.75 19.33
CA ARG A 363 -3.63 -2.98 20.00
C ARG A 363 -4.76 -3.94 20.36
N HIS A 364 -5.99 -3.63 20.01
CA HIS A 364 -7.17 -4.47 20.22
C HIS A 364 -8.27 -4.10 19.21
N PRO A 365 -9.27 -4.96 19.00
CA PRO A 365 -10.46 -4.62 18.24
C PRO A 365 -11.13 -3.34 18.75
N SER A 366 -11.82 -2.62 17.87
CA SER A 366 -12.42 -1.32 18.23
C SER A 366 -13.48 -1.41 19.34
N CYS A 367 -14.16 -2.55 19.45
CA CYS A 367 -15.15 -2.84 20.48
C CYS A 367 -15.37 -4.36 20.57
N GLU A 368 -15.99 -4.83 21.65
CA GLU A 368 -16.29 -6.24 21.88
C GLU A 368 -17.23 -6.84 20.81
N LYS A 369 -18.19 -6.04 20.32
CA LYS A 369 -19.08 -6.46 19.24
C LYS A 369 -18.34 -6.97 18.01
N GLN A 370 -17.15 -6.42 17.69
CA GLN A 370 -16.38 -6.88 16.52
C GLN A 370 -15.96 -8.35 16.60
N LEU A 371 -15.73 -8.86 17.80
CA LEU A 371 -15.28 -10.24 18.00
C LEU A 371 -16.41 -11.26 17.79
N GLU A 372 -17.66 -10.85 17.99
CA GLU A 372 -18.82 -11.73 17.94
C GLU A 372 -19.64 -11.54 16.66
N LYS A 373 -19.87 -10.29 16.28
CA LYS A 373 -20.80 -9.90 15.20
C LYS A 373 -20.11 -9.22 14.00
N GLY A 374 -18.77 -9.14 14.04
CA GLY A 374 -17.98 -8.52 13.00
C GLY A 374 -18.09 -7.00 12.94
N VAL A 375 -17.63 -6.45 11.83
CA VAL A 375 -17.51 -5.02 11.58
C VAL A 375 -18.85 -4.42 11.14
N CYS A 376 -19.17 -3.23 11.63
CA CYS A 376 -20.36 -2.49 11.17
C CYS A 376 -20.24 -2.13 9.68
N THR A 377 -21.22 -2.49 8.87
CA THR A 377 -21.25 -2.21 7.42
C THR A 377 -21.55 -0.75 7.11
N GLY A 378 -22.45 -0.11 7.87
CA GLY A 378 -22.91 1.28 7.66
C GLY A 378 -22.17 2.35 8.45
N ARG A 379 -21.10 2.01 9.22
CA ARG A 379 -20.38 2.97 10.06
C ARG A 379 -18.89 2.65 10.18
N GLN A 380 -18.07 3.70 10.22
CA GLN A 380 -16.67 3.62 10.62
C GLN A 380 -16.52 3.93 12.12
N CYS A 381 -15.51 3.35 12.77
CA CYS A 381 -15.35 3.44 14.23
C CYS A 381 -14.91 4.84 14.71
N LEU A 382 -14.21 5.59 13.83
CA LEU A 382 -13.65 6.93 14.15
C LEU A 382 -14.25 8.05 13.29
N PHE A 383 -15.16 7.75 12.38
CA PHE A 383 -15.75 8.73 11.47
C PHE A 383 -17.29 8.61 11.45
N PRO A 384 -18.02 9.71 11.39
CA PRO A 384 -17.61 11.12 11.42
C PRO A 384 -17.13 11.59 12.80
N SER A 385 -17.45 10.84 13.84
CA SER A 385 -16.99 11.01 15.21
C SER A 385 -16.73 9.62 15.82
N PRO A 386 -15.95 9.51 16.91
CA PRO A 386 -15.75 8.25 17.61
C PRO A 386 -17.08 7.57 17.94
N CYS A 387 -17.17 6.27 17.65
CA CYS A 387 -18.35 5.47 17.98
C CYS A 387 -18.50 5.38 19.51
N LYS A 388 -19.73 5.50 20.01
CA LYS A 388 -20.01 5.38 21.47
C LYS A 388 -19.53 4.04 22.09
N ASN A 389 -19.39 2.99 21.26
CA ASN A 389 -18.90 1.70 21.71
C ASN A 389 -17.38 1.53 21.45
N LEU A 390 -16.71 2.58 20.96
CA LEU A 390 -15.26 2.52 20.73
C LEU A 390 -14.56 2.39 22.07
N ARG A 391 -13.71 1.38 22.19
CA ARG A 391 -12.76 1.24 23.29
C ARG A 391 -11.48 1.97 22.92
N ALA A 392 -11.28 3.18 23.45
CA ALA A 392 -10.03 3.91 23.30
C ALA A 392 -9.15 3.63 24.52
N ASP A 393 -8.12 2.82 24.35
CA ASP A 393 -7.26 2.37 25.45
C ASP A 393 -5.85 2.07 24.91
N HIS A 394 -4.85 2.76 25.45
CA HIS A 394 -3.45 2.60 25.08
C HIS A 394 -2.62 1.87 26.14
N ARG A 395 -3.20 1.41 27.25
CA ARG A 395 -2.45 0.79 28.37
C ARG A 395 -1.66 -0.43 27.94
N ASP A 396 -2.23 -1.29 27.08
CA ASP A 396 -1.53 -2.46 26.53
C ASP A 396 -0.30 -2.04 25.70
N TYR A 397 -0.46 -1.02 24.85
CA TYR A 397 0.65 -0.54 24.02
C TYR A 397 1.76 0.11 24.86
N ILE A 398 1.41 0.93 25.85
CA ILE A 398 2.36 1.52 26.78
C ILE A 398 3.14 0.42 27.52
N ALA A 399 2.44 -0.61 28.01
CA ALA A 399 3.08 -1.73 28.72
C ALA A 399 4.04 -2.50 27.80
N LEU A 400 3.68 -2.73 26.53
CA LEU A 400 4.58 -3.34 25.55
C LEU A 400 5.83 -2.49 25.31
N LEU A 401 5.66 -1.19 25.07
CA LEU A 401 6.76 -0.27 24.80
C LEU A 401 7.74 -0.18 25.97
N LYS A 402 7.25 -0.19 27.22
CA LYS A 402 8.08 -0.24 28.43
C LYS A 402 8.91 -1.52 28.48
N LYS A 403 8.29 -2.69 28.28
CA LYS A 403 9.01 -3.98 28.26
C LYS A 403 10.12 -3.99 27.21
N LEU A 404 9.88 -3.42 26.04
CA LEU A 404 10.88 -3.36 24.96
C LEU A 404 12.05 -2.40 25.30
N ARG A 405 11.78 -1.29 25.99
CA ARG A 405 12.84 -0.35 26.44
C ARG A 405 13.73 -0.92 27.53
N GLU A 406 13.20 -1.85 28.33
CA GLU A 406 13.90 -2.49 29.45
C GLU A 406 14.76 -3.69 29.01
N LEU A 407 14.69 -4.08 27.73
CA LEU A 407 15.51 -5.19 27.22
C LEU A 407 17.00 -4.84 27.23
N PRO A 408 17.86 -5.74 27.70
CA PRO A 408 19.32 -5.59 27.60
C PRO A 408 19.73 -5.35 26.13
N GLY A 409 20.61 -4.38 25.89
CA GLY A 409 21.07 -4.01 24.57
C GLY A 409 20.17 -3.03 23.82
N VAL A 410 18.95 -2.78 24.26
CA VAL A 410 18.05 -1.78 23.66
C VAL A 410 18.29 -0.40 24.30
N LYS A 411 18.65 0.57 23.47
CA LYS A 411 18.87 1.98 23.88
C LYS A 411 17.62 2.84 23.64
N LYS A 412 16.92 2.61 22.53
CA LYS A 412 15.73 3.37 22.14
C LYS A 412 14.76 2.48 21.35
N VAL A 413 13.49 2.75 21.57
CA VAL A 413 12.37 2.17 20.82
C VAL A 413 11.62 3.32 20.17
N PHE A 414 11.56 3.35 18.84
CA PHE A 414 10.86 4.39 18.10
C PHE A 414 9.52 3.89 17.57
N ILE A 415 8.61 4.81 17.30
CA ILE A 415 7.35 4.60 16.58
C ILE A 415 7.44 5.40 15.29
N ARG A 416 7.56 4.69 14.15
CA ARG A 416 7.62 5.28 12.80
C ARG A 416 6.37 5.03 11.99
N SER A 417 5.67 3.91 12.25
CA SER A 417 4.32 3.67 11.74
C SER A 417 3.41 4.81 12.18
N GLY A 418 2.50 5.22 11.33
CA GLY A 418 1.59 6.30 11.65
C GLY A 418 0.71 5.96 12.87
N ILE A 419 0.47 6.95 13.70
CA ILE A 419 -0.52 6.87 14.77
C ILE A 419 -1.83 7.51 14.32
N ARG A 420 -2.96 6.99 14.83
CA ARG A 420 -4.26 7.65 14.71
C ARG A 420 -4.40 8.66 15.83
N PHE A 421 -4.22 9.93 15.48
CA PHE A 421 -4.31 11.06 16.44
C PHE A 421 -5.72 11.26 17.00
N ASP A 422 -6.76 10.95 16.21
CA ASP A 422 -8.15 10.97 16.65
C ASP A 422 -8.46 9.86 17.66
N TYR A 423 -7.80 8.71 17.56
CA TYR A 423 -7.89 7.64 18.56
C TYR A 423 -7.14 8.02 19.85
N VAL A 424 -6.00 8.73 19.74
CA VAL A 424 -5.31 9.29 20.92
C VAL A 424 -6.18 10.29 21.67
N LEU A 425 -6.94 11.12 20.93
CA LEU A 425 -7.85 12.09 21.54
C LEU A 425 -9.15 11.48 22.09
N ALA A 426 -9.52 10.29 21.63
CA ALA A 426 -10.67 9.54 22.12
C ALA A 426 -10.36 8.78 23.43
N ASP A 427 -9.09 8.67 23.80
CA ASP A 427 -8.66 8.18 25.11
C ASP A 427 -8.63 9.33 26.11
N ASP A 428 -9.34 9.20 27.22
CA ASP A 428 -9.41 10.23 28.26
C ASP A 428 -8.09 10.38 29.03
N ASP A 429 -7.16 9.41 28.89
CA ASP A 429 -5.87 9.39 29.55
C ASP A 429 -4.74 9.92 28.65
N GLU A 430 -4.09 11.02 29.04
CA GLU A 430 -2.93 11.60 28.35
C GLU A 430 -1.61 10.78 28.55
N THR A 431 -1.65 9.67 29.28
CA THR A 431 -0.45 8.87 29.60
C THR A 431 0.24 8.37 28.33
N PHE A 432 -0.53 7.94 27.32
CA PHE A 432 0.06 7.53 26.05
C PHE A 432 0.77 8.70 25.34
N LEU A 433 0.17 9.87 25.27
CA LEU A 433 0.79 11.03 24.64
C LEU A 433 2.08 11.43 25.34
N ARG A 434 2.10 11.37 26.67
CA ARG A 434 3.30 11.60 27.49
C ARG A 434 4.39 10.55 27.22
N GLU A 435 4.05 9.27 27.22
CA GLU A 435 4.98 8.16 26.94
C GLU A 435 5.58 8.30 25.53
N LEU A 436 4.72 8.58 24.54
CA LEU A 436 5.12 8.81 23.14
C LEU A 436 6.16 9.92 23.03
N CYS A 437 5.85 11.13 23.55
CA CYS A 437 6.73 12.29 23.47
C CYS A 437 8.02 12.09 24.29
N ALA A 438 7.94 11.47 25.46
CA ALA A 438 9.09 11.28 26.33
C ALA A 438 10.12 10.31 25.75
N HIS A 439 9.67 9.24 25.09
CA HIS A 439 10.52 8.07 24.82
C HIS A 439 10.57 7.60 23.36
N HIS A 440 9.53 7.84 22.54
CA HIS A 440 9.35 7.13 21.27
C HIS A 440 9.42 7.98 20.01
N VAL A 441 9.56 9.30 20.14
CA VAL A 441 9.73 10.23 19.02
C VAL A 441 11.19 10.62 18.89
N SER A 442 11.73 10.50 17.68
CA SER A 442 13.14 10.83 17.36
C SER A 442 13.35 12.27 16.88
N GLY A 443 12.48 13.22 17.30
CA GLY A 443 12.48 14.62 16.86
C GLY A 443 11.34 14.95 15.89
N GLN A 444 10.82 13.97 15.14
CA GLN A 444 9.69 14.16 14.24
C GLN A 444 8.68 13.03 14.40
N LEU A 445 7.41 13.41 14.55
CA LEU A 445 6.28 12.49 14.55
C LEU A 445 5.47 12.69 13.26
N LYS A 446 5.31 11.61 12.49
CA LYS A 446 4.49 11.60 11.29
C LYS A 446 3.03 11.35 11.66
N VAL A 447 2.14 12.21 11.19
CA VAL A 447 0.69 12.07 11.36
C VAL A 447 -0.01 12.32 10.03
N ALA A 448 -1.17 11.71 9.82
CA ALA A 448 -1.86 11.72 8.55
C ALA A 448 -3.25 12.40 8.65
N PRO A 449 -3.32 13.75 8.75
CA PRO A 449 -4.60 14.46 8.63
C PRO A 449 -5.18 14.38 7.22
N GLU A 450 -4.36 14.20 6.19
CA GLU A 450 -4.64 14.10 4.76
C GLU A 450 -5.10 15.43 4.13
N HIS A 451 -5.98 16.18 4.78
CA HIS A 451 -6.50 17.47 4.32
C HIS A 451 -6.93 18.33 5.52
N ILE A 452 -7.38 19.56 5.26
CA ILE A 452 -7.94 20.45 6.28
C ILE A 452 -9.37 20.89 5.96
N SER A 453 -9.81 20.78 4.72
CA SER A 453 -11.19 21.09 4.35
C SER A 453 -12.14 20.00 4.83
N ARG A 454 -13.20 20.39 5.54
CA ARG A 454 -14.22 19.48 6.06
C ARG A 454 -14.86 18.65 4.95
N ALA A 455 -15.19 19.26 3.81
CA ALA A 455 -15.83 18.57 2.69
C ALA A 455 -14.96 17.45 2.12
N VAL A 456 -13.63 17.67 2.03
CA VAL A 456 -12.67 16.65 1.57
C VAL A 456 -12.47 15.57 2.62
N LEU A 457 -12.36 15.95 3.91
CA LEU A 457 -12.19 15.00 5.01
C LEU A 457 -13.38 14.03 5.13
N GLU A 458 -14.60 14.50 4.90
CA GLU A 458 -15.79 13.66 4.84
C GLU A 458 -15.71 12.62 3.72
N ARG A 459 -15.24 12.99 2.54
CA ARG A 459 -15.01 12.04 1.43
C ARG A 459 -13.82 11.11 1.67
N LEU A 460 -12.84 11.52 2.46
CA LEU A 460 -11.72 10.67 2.91
C LEU A 460 -12.12 9.67 4.02
N GLY A 461 -13.24 9.88 4.72
CA GLY A 461 -13.58 9.15 5.94
C GLY A 461 -12.63 9.48 7.09
N LYS A 462 -12.25 10.75 7.21
CA LYS A 462 -11.37 11.29 8.24
C LYS A 462 -12.11 12.24 9.19
N PRO A 463 -11.65 12.39 10.43
CA PRO A 463 -12.28 13.30 11.39
C PRO A 463 -12.24 14.75 10.91
N ALA A 464 -13.13 15.57 11.47
CA ALA A 464 -13.19 17.01 11.20
C ALA A 464 -11.85 17.71 11.53
N PRO A 465 -11.52 18.83 10.86
CA PRO A 465 -10.22 19.51 10.99
C PRO A 465 -9.93 19.98 12.43
N GLU A 466 -10.96 20.25 13.23
CA GLU A 466 -10.81 20.65 14.64
C GLU A 466 -10.13 19.55 15.47
N VAL A 467 -10.39 18.28 15.16
CA VAL A 467 -9.77 17.15 15.86
C VAL A 467 -8.25 17.16 15.65
N TYR A 468 -7.80 17.41 14.43
CA TYR A 468 -6.37 17.54 14.16
C TYR A 468 -5.75 18.76 14.84
N LYS A 469 -6.42 19.91 14.81
CA LYS A 469 -5.96 21.14 15.49
C LYS A 469 -5.83 20.93 17.01
N GLU A 470 -6.79 20.23 17.62
CA GLU A 470 -6.72 19.91 19.05
C GLU A 470 -5.55 18.95 19.36
N PHE A 471 -5.31 17.94 18.50
CA PHE A 471 -4.15 17.08 18.66
C PHE A 471 -2.83 17.87 18.59
N VAL A 472 -2.67 18.76 17.62
CA VAL A 472 -1.49 19.63 17.50
C VAL A 472 -1.29 20.42 18.80
N LYS A 473 -2.35 21.03 19.34
CA LYS A 473 -2.29 21.80 20.59
C LYS A 473 -1.85 20.94 21.78
N ARG A 474 -2.43 19.73 21.96
CA ARG A 474 -2.04 18.83 23.06
C ARG A 474 -0.60 18.33 22.88
N TYR A 475 -0.20 17.97 21.66
CA TYR A 475 1.17 17.52 21.37
C TYR A 475 2.20 18.61 21.67
N THR A 476 1.95 19.85 21.26
CA THR A 476 2.86 20.99 21.53
C THR A 476 2.98 21.23 23.02
N ARG A 477 1.85 21.33 23.74
CA ARG A 477 1.84 21.51 25.22
C ARG A 477 2.58 20.38 25.93
N MET A 478 2.44 19.13 25.47
CA MET A 478 3.14 18.00 26.06
C MET A 478 4.65 18.11 25.88
N ASN A 479 5.11 18.50 24.69
CA ASN A 479 6.54 18.72 24.43
C ASN A 479 7.13 19.86 25.27
N GLU A 480 6.41 20.97 25.42
CA GLU A 480 6.79 22.08 26.30
C GLU A 480 6.95 21.61 27.75
N ARG A 481 5.98 20.84 28.28
CA ARG A 481 6.05 20.28 29.64
C ARG A 481 7.22 19.31 29.83
N LEU A 482 7.62 18.60 28.79
CA LEU A 482 8.73 17.63 28.82
C LEU A 482 10.08 18.25 28.43
N GLY A 483 10.13 19.53 28.07
CA GLY A 483 11.34 20.19 27.58
C GLY A 483 11.90 19.54 26.31
N LYS A 484 11.01 19.10 25.38
CA LYS A 484 11.38 18.42 24.14
C LYS A 484 11.17 19.30 22.92
N GLU A 485 12.12 19.28 21.99
CA GLU A 485 12.02 19.89 20.66
C GLU A 485 11.62 18.85 19.64
N GLN A 486 10.31 18.59 19.51
CA GLN A 486 9.76 17.60 18.59
C GLN A 486 8.68 18.25 17.71
N TYR A 487 8.68 17.88 16.42
CA TYR A 487 7.83 18.51 15.41
C TYR A 487 6.89 17.49 14.79
N LEU A 488 5.67 17.92 14.46
CA LEU A 488 4.75 17.15 13.66
C LEU A 488 5.09 17.29 12.18
N VAL A 489 5.04 16.17 11.46
CA VAL A 489 5.16 16.13 10.00
C VAL A 489 3.83 15.63 9.45
N PRO A 490 2.92 16.53 9.02
CA PRO A 490 1.64 16.14 8.47
C PRO A 490 1.80 15.55 7.08
N TYR A 491 1.24 14.36 6.87
CA TYR A 491 0.98 13.83 5.55
C TYR A 491 -0.30 14.45 5.00
N LEU A 492 -0.19 15.03 3.81
CA LEU A 492 -1.27 15.73 3.14
C LEU A 492 -1.40 15.21 1.71
N MET A 493 -2.65 15.13 1.25
CA MET A 493 -3.00 14.57 -0.05
C MET A 493 -3.70 15.63 -0.91
N SER A 494 -3.26 15.82 -2.14
CA SER A 494 -3.95 16.65 -3.12
C SER A 494 -4.83 15.82 -4.05
N SER A 495 -5.78 16.47 -4.71
CA SER A 495 -6.59 15.90 -5.79
C SER A 495 -7.41 14.65 -5.41
N HIS A 496 -7.78 14.50 -4.13
CA HIS A 496 -8.74 13.49 -3.71
C HIS A 496 -10.13 13.83 -4.27
N PRO A 497 -10.98 12.84 -4.60
CA PRO A 497 -12.38 13.09 -4.92
C PRO A 497 -13.06 14.01 -3.90
N GLY A 498 -13.73 15.05 -4.38
CA GLY A 498 -14.29 16.13 -3.55
C GLY A 498 -13.38 17.34 -3.38
N ALA A 499 -12.11 17.29 -3.76
CA ALA A 499 -11.20 18.43 -3.70
C ALA A 499 -11.23 19.24 -5.00
N THR A 500 -11.84 20.42 -4.97
CA THR A 500 -11.76 21.42 -6.03
C THR A 500 -10.59 22.38 -5.77
N LEU A 501 -10.39 23.37 -6.65
CA LEU A 501 -9.41 24.42 -6.40
C LEU A 501 -9.72 25.24 -5.15
N LYS A 502 -11.00 25.36 -4.76
CA LYS A 502 -11.41 26.04 -3.54
C LYS A 502 -10.84 25.37 -2.29
N GLU A 503 -11.03 24.07 -2.15
CA GLU A 503 -10.52 23.28 -1.02
C GLU A 503 -8.98 23.20 -1.03
N ALA A 504 -8.37 23.19 -2.23
CA ALA A 504 -6.91 23.22 -2.37
C ALA A 504 -6.32 24.57 -1.90
N VAL A 505 -7.03 25.69 -2.15
CA VAL A 505 -6.66 27.03 -1.63
C VAL A 505 -6.82 27.08 -0.11
N GLU A 506 -7.92 26.55 0.44
CA GLU A 506 -8.12 26.43 1.90
C GLU A 506 -6.95 25.70 2.58
N LEU A 507 -6.48 24.60 1.97
CA LEU A 507 -5.30 23.88 2.46
C LEU A 507 -4.02 24.73 2.37
N ALA A 508 -3.83 25.48 1.29
CA ALA A 508 -2.68 26.36 1.12
C ALA A 508 -2.67 27.51 2.15
N GLU A 509 -3.84 28.10 2.44
CA GLU A 509 -3.99 29.11 3.49
C GLU A 509 -3.62 28.55 4.86
N TYR A 510 -4.11 27.35 5.19
CA TYR A 510 -3.73 26.67 6.43
C TYR A 510 -2.22 26.45 6.53
N LEU A 511 -1.57 25.95 5.44
CA LEU A 511 -0.12 25.73 5.40
C LEU A 511 0.68 27.04 5.59
N ARG A 512 0.19 28.16 5.03
CA ARG A 512 0.75 29.50 5.25
C ARG A 512 0.67 29.88 6.73
N ASP A 513 -0.50 29.69 7.34
CA ASP A 513 -0.78 30.13 8.71
C ASP A 513 0.05 29.37 9.75
N ILE A 514 0.32 28.08 9.51
CA ILE A 514 1.21 27.27 10.34
C ILE A 514 2.71 27.35 9.93
N HIS A 515 3.04 28.20 8.94
CA HIS A 515 4.40 28.36 8.40
C HIS A 515 5.06 27.04 7.98
N TYR A 516 4.30 26.13 7.41
CA TYR A 516 4.78 24.81 6.98
C TYR A 516 4.69 24.63 5.47
N THR A 517 5.78 24.17 4.85
CA THR A 517 5.81 23.80 3.43
C THR A 517 6.19 22.33 3.32
N PRO A 518 5.29 21.46 2.85
CA PRO A 518 5.61 20.04 2.67
C PRO A 518 6.74 19.84 1.66
N LYS A 519 7.78 19.09 2.04
CA LYS A 519 8.88 18.75 1.13
C LYS A 519 8.43 17.78 0.05
N GLN A 520 7.52 16.87 0.39
CA GLN A 520 6.90 15.90 -0.52
C GLN A 520 5.39 16.09 -0.47
N VAL A 521 4.78 16.11 -1.62
CA VAL A 521 3.31 16.16 -1.81
C VAL A 521 2.89 14.94 -2.59
N GLN A 522 1.84 14.28 -2.12
CA GLN A 522 1.23 13.14 -2.80
C GLN A 522 -0.13 13.54 -3.35
N ASP A 523 -0.35 13.28 -4.64
CA ASP A 523 -1.71 13.27 -5.18
C ASP A 523 -2.42 11.99 -4.73
N PHE A 524 -3.73 12.04 -4.67
CA PHE A 524 -4.55 10.84 -4.47
C PHE A 524 -4.18 9.78 -5.51
N TYR A 525 -3.87 8.58 -5.04
CA TYR A 525 -3.52 7.43 -5.86
C TYR A 525 -4.73 6.50 -5.99
N PRO A 526 -5.38 6.39 -7.16
CA PRO A 526 -6.53 5.51 -7.35
C PRO A 526 -6.13 4.03 -7.28
N THR A 527 -6.08 3.50 -6.06
CA THR A 527 -5.81 2.07 -5.80
C THR A 527 -7.10 1.27 -6.00
N PRO A 528 -7.10 0.15 -6.74
CA PRO A 528 -8.28 -0.67 -6.93
C PRO A 528 -8.96 -1.04 -5.60
N SER A 529 -10.27 -1.26 -5.64
CA SER A 529 -11.07 -1.71 -4.49
C SER A 529 -11.09 -0.75 -3.29
N THR A 530 -11.11 0.57 -3.55
CA THR A 530 -11.33 1.59 -2.50
C THR A 530 -12.53 2.47 -2.84
N ILE A 531 -13.24 2.98 -1.81
CA ILE A 531 -14.36 3.93 -2.00
C ILE A 531 -13.89 5.15 -2.81
N SER A 532 -12.72 5.70 -2.46
CA SER A 532 -12.17 6.85 -3.16
C SER A 532 -11.85 6.58 -4.63
N THR A 533 -11.42 5.37 -4.97
CA THR A 533 -11.22 4.99 -6.38
C THR A 533 -12.53 4.81 -7.12
N CYS A 534 -13.57 4.29 -6.45
CA CYS A 534 -14.91 4.27 -7.01
C CYS A 534 -15.40 5.70 -7.32
N MET A 535 -15.32 6.61 -6.36
CA MET A 535 -15.65 8.03 -6.57
C MET A 535 -14.82 8.64 -7.71
N TYR A 536 -13.52 8.36 -7.75
CA TYR A 536 -12.61 8.87 -8.79
C TYR A 536 -13.02 8.46 -10.20
N TYR A 537 -13.38 7.18 -10.39
CA TYR A 537 -13.76 6.65 -11.69
C TYR A 537 -15.18 7.04 -12.10
N THR A 538 -16.12 6.93 -11.17
CA THR A 538 -17.55 7.09 -11.49
C THR A 538 -18.02 8.54 -11.42
N GLY A 539 -17.42 9.36 -10.55
CA GLY A 539 -17.96 10.66 -10.16
C GLY A 539 -19.15 10.55 -9.19
N LEU A 540 -19.35 9.37 -8.59
CA LEU A 540 -20.43 9.06 -7.65
C LEU A 540 -19.87 8.56 -6.33
N ASP A 541 -20.47 8.94 -5.22
CA ASP A 541 -20.23 8.28 -3.94
C ASP A 541 -21.04 6.97 -3.90
N PRO A 542 -20.39 5.79 -3.81
CA PRO A 542 -21.12 4.53 -3.90
C PRO A 542 -22.05 4.27 -2.69
N ARG A 543 -21.97 5.06 -1.63
CA ARG A 543 -22.78 4.90 -0.42
C ARG A 543 -24.20 5.46 -0.57
N ASP A 544 -24.36 6.53 -1.35
CA ASP A 544 -25.62 7.25 -1.54
C ASP A 544 -25.89 7.66 -2.99
N MET A 545 -24.99 7.30 -3.91
CA MET A 545 -25.01 7.66 -5.34
C MET A 545 -24.98 9.17 -5.61
N SER A 546 -24.61 9.99 -4.62
CA SER A 546 -24.45 11.43 -4.81
C SER A 546 -23.27 11.76 -5.71
N ALA A 547 -23.40 12.81 -6.52
CA ALA A 547 -22.34 13.28 -7.41
C ALA A 547 -21.13 13.78 -6.61
N VAL A 548 -19.93 13.40 -7.03
CA VAL A 548 -18.66 13.81 -6.42
C VAL A 548 -17.76 14.41 -7.50
N TYR A 549 -17.33 15.64 -7.26
CA TYR A 549 -16.32 16.28 -8.11
C TYR A 549 -15.00 15.50 -8.06
N THR A 550 -14.35 15.37 -9.22
CA THR A 550 -13.06 14.67 -9.32
C THR A 550 -12.13 15.40 -10.28
N ALA A 551 -10.97 15.81 -9.79
CA ALA A 551 -9.92 16.39 -10.61
C ALA A 551 -9.27 15.31 -11.48
N VAL A 552 -9.76 15.09 -12.68
CA VAL A 552 -9.19 14.12 -13.64
C VAL A 552 -8.14 14.76 -14.56
N ASN A 553 -8.22 16.06 -14.78
CA ASN A 553 -7.29 16.79 -15.65
C ASN A 553 -5.88 16.88 -14.99
N PRO A 554 -4.81 16.41 -15.67
CA PRO A 554 -3.45 16.48 -15.13
C PRO A 554 -2.97 17.90 -14.80
N HIS A 555 -3.42 18.91 -15.53
CA HIS A 555 -3.06 20.30 -15.27
C HIS A 555 -3.70 20.81 -13.98
N GLU A 556 -4.97 20.46 -13.74
CA GLU A 556 -5.64 20.80 -12.48
C GLU A 556 -5.01 20.11 -11.28
N LYS A 557 -4.66 18.83 -11.41
CA LYS A 557 -3.89 18.12 -10.36
C LYS A 557 -2.56 18.83 -10.08
N ALA A 558 -1.89 19.31 -11.12
CA ALA A 558 -0.65 20.07 -10.98
C ALA A 558 -0.88 21.40 -10.23
N MET A 559 -1.98 22.09 -10.49
CA MET A 559 -2.36 23.33 -9.78
C MET A 559 -2.64 23.03 -8.28
N GLN A 560 -3.45 22.02 -7.96
CA GLN A 560 -3.75 21.65 -6.57
C GLN A 560 -2.47 21.26 -5.81
N ARG A 561 -1.57 20.52 -6.43
CA ARG A 561 -0.27 20.16 -5.85
C ARG A 561 0.64 21.38 -5.68
N ALA A 562 0.66 22.30 -6.66
CA ALA A 562 1.45 23.52 -6.59
C ALA A 562 1.02 24.42 -5.43
N LEU A 563 -0.28 24.51 -5.14
CA LEU A 563 -0.83 25.25 -4.01
C LEU A 563 -0.26 24.77 -2.66
N MET A 564 -0.02 23.46 -2.49
CA MET A 564 0.61 22.95 -1.25
C MET A 564 2.09 23.35 -1.11
N GLN A 565 2.72 23.73 -2.21
CA GLN A 565 4.13 24.20 -2.25
C GLN A 565 4.22 25.59 -2.86
N PHE A 566 3.30 26.47 -2.48
CA PHE A 566 3.17 27.82 -3.06
C PHE A 566 4.44 28.67 -2.93
N ASN A 567 5.26 28.42 -1.90
CA ASN A 567 6.54 29.09 -1.68
C ASN A 567 7.65 28.68 -2.68
N ASN A 568 7.44 27.62 -3.47
CA ASN A 568 8.42 27.19 -4.45
C ASN A 568 8.33 28.08 -5.71
N PRO A 569 9.40 28.82 -6.07
CA PRO A 569 9.37 29.71 -7.24
C PRO A 569 9.03 29.03 -8.56
N LYS A 570 9.28 27.71 -8.67
CA LYS A 570 8.94 26.91 -9.85
C LYS A 570 7.44 26.71 -10.01
N ASN A 571 6.68 26.82 -8.93
CA ASN A 571 5.22 26.63 -8.92
C ASN A 571 4.45 27.92 -9.14
N TYR A 572 5.12 29.07 -9.25
CA TYR A 572 4.48 30.38 -9.28
C TYR A 572 3.35 30.49 -10.31
N ASP A 573 3.59 30.10 -11.55
CA ASP A 573 2.64 30.28 -12.63
C ASP A 573 1.40 29.39 -12.43
N LEU A 574 1.58 28.15 -11.92
CA LEU A 574 0.48 27.25 -11.55
C LEU A 574 -0.32 27.78 -10.36
N VAL A 575 0.33 28.34 -9.35
CA VAL A 575 -0.32 28.94 -8.17
C VAL A 575 -1.10 30.18 -8.57
N TYR A 576 -0.52 31.05 -9.40
CA TYR A 576 -1.19 32.24 -9.93
C TYR A 576 -2.45 31.87 -10.71
N GLU A 577 -2.34 30.91 -11.62
CA GLU A 577 -3.48 30.38 -12.39
C GLU A 577 -4.55 29.77 -11.49
N ALA A 578 -4.14 28.94 -10.52
CA ALA A 578 -5.05 28.30 -9.56
C ALA A 578 -5.84 29.35 -8.75
N LEU A 579 -5.16 30.36 -8.21
CA LEU A 579 -5.79 31.43 -7.45
C LEU A 579 -6.77 32.26 -8.31
N THR A 580 -6.38 32.54 -9.55
CA THR A 580 -7.24 33.27 -10.51
C THR A 580 -8.49 32.47 -10.84
N LYS A 581 -8.34 31.16 -11.14
CA LYS A 581 -9.48 30.26 -11.43
C LYS A 581 -10.39 30.03 -10.23
N ALA A 582 -9.82 30.00 -9.02
CA ALA A 582 -10.59 29.89 -7.78
C ALA A 582 -11.25 31.21 -7.34
N GLY A 583 -11.04 32.33 -8.07
CA GLY A 583 -11.55 33.64 -7.70
C GLY A 583 -10.89 34.24 -6.44
N ARG A 584 -9.68 33.78 -6.09
CA ARG A 584 -8.93 34.17 -4.89
C ARG A 584 -7.69 35.02 -5.20
N THR A 585 -7.89 36.01 -6.08
CA THR A 585 -6.85 37.00 -6.41
C THR A 585 -6.44 37.88 -5.21
N ASP A 586 -7.28 37.92 -4.16
CA ASP A 586 -6.98 38.55 -2.87
C ASP A 586 -5.76 37.92 -2.16
N LEU A 587 -5.37 36.71 -2.54
CA LEU A 587 -4.17 36.01 -2.04
C LEU A 587 -2.90 36.27 -2.86
N ILE A 588 -2.99 37.16 -3.86
CA ILE A 588 -1.87 37.63 -4.67
C ILE A 588 -1.55 39.07 -4.25
N GLY A 589 -0.50 39.29 -3.48
CA GLY A 589 -0.20 40.63 -2.95
C GLY A 589 1.01 40.62 -2.02
N PHE A 590 1.14 41.69 -1.26
CA PHE A 590 2.25 41.90 -0.34
C PHE A 590 1.86 41.69 1.14
N ASP A 591 0.57 41.53 1.42
CA ASP A 591 0.05 41.32 2.76
C ASP A 591 0.44 39.94 3.29
N LYS A 592 0.46 39.79 4.63
CA LYS A 592 0.74 38.52 5.32
C LYS A 592 -0.25 37.38 4.95
N LYS A 593 -1.48 37.74 4.56
CA LYS A 593 -2.49 36.78 4.10
C LYS A 593 -2.22 36.22 2.69
N CYS A 594 -1.36 36.88 1.89
CA CYS A 594 -1.11 36.46 0.51
C CYS A 594 -0.21 35.22 0.45
N LEU A 595 -0.49 34.36 -0.52
CA LEU A 595 0.30 33.16 -0.80
C LEU A 595 1.50 33.47 -1.69
N ILE A 596 1.32 34.33 -2.70
CA ILE A 596 2.37 34.75 -3.62
C ILE A 596 2.38 36.27 -3.83
N ARG A 597 3.54 36.80 -4.16
CA ARG A 597 3.68 38.22 -4.53
C ARG A 597 3.42 38.42 -6.02
N PRO A 598 2.85 39.58 -6.44
CA PRO A 598 2.76 39.89 -7.86
C PRO A 598 4.18 39.92 -8.47
N ARG A 599 4.37 39.29 -9.63
CA ARG A 599 5.59 39.53 -10.42
C ARG A 599 5.41 40.86 -11.16
N ALA A 600 6.42 41.74 -11.13
CA ALA A 600 6.46 42.88 -12.01
C ALA A 600 6.26 42.41 -13.45
N GLY A 601 5.23 42.90 -14.13
CA GLY A 601 4.85 42.46 -15.45
C GLY A 601 6.05 42.54 -16.39
N ARG A 602 6.37 41.49 -17.11
CA ARG A 602 7.09 41.62 -18.37
C ARG A 602 6.22 42.52 -19.23
N GLY A 603 6.63 43.77 -19.37
CA GLY A 603 5.95 44.73 -20.23
C GLY A 603 5.69 44.06 -21.58
N LYS A 604 4.46 44.14 -22.05
CA LYS A 604 4.11 43.78 -23.43
C LYS A 604 5.00 44.65 -24.33
N SER A 605 6.12 44.08 -24.76
CA SER A 605 6.78 44.64 -25.96
C SER A 605 5.85 44.34 -27.13
N GLY A 606 5.20 45.39 -27.62
CA GLY A 606 4.37 45.34 -28.81
C GLY A 606 5.20 44.82 -29.98
N GLY A 607 4.72 43.79 -30.60
CA GLY A 607 5.26 43.17 -31.78
C GLY A 607 4.19 42.33 -32.44
N ASN A 608 3.30 43.02 -33.15
CA ASN A 608 2.31 42.44 -34.06
C ASN A 608 3.05 41.69 -35.16
N LYS A 609 3.04 40.36 -35.15
CA LYS A 609 3.25 39.56 -36.35
C LYS A 609 2.26 38.42 -36.36
N GLY A 610 1.20 38.61 -37.16
CA GLY A 610 0.29 37.56 -37.50
C GLY A 610 1.02 36.42 -38.22
N ILE A 611 0.70 35.21 -37.81
CA ILE A 611 1.00 34.02 -38.60
C ILE A 611 -0.33 33.33 -38.89
N ALA A 612 -0.62 33.33 -40.18
CA ALA A 612 -1.76 32.66 -40.80
C ALA A 612 -1.64 31.14 -40.66
N PHE A 613 -2.79 30.50 -40.42
CA PHE A 613 -2.97 29.07 -40.61
C PHE A 613 -2.87 28.69 -42.08
N GLY A 614 -2.00 27.76 -42.44
CA GLY A 614 -1.98 27.09 -43.71
C GLY A 614 -1.55 25.65 -43.51
N GLY A 615 -2.49 24.71 -43.72
CA GLY A 615 -2.21 23.29 -43.72
C GLY A 615 -1.51 22.85 -45.01
N ASN A 616 -0.76 21.79 -44.95
CA ASN A 616 -0.95 20.57 -45.74
C ASN A 616 0.19 19.56 -45.50
N ALA A 617 -0.22 18.32 -45.59
CA ALA A 617 0.59 17.11 -45.54
C ALA A 617 1.61 17.03 -46.69
N THR A 618 2.72 16.31 -46.48
CA THR A 618 3.09 15.07 -47.22
C THR A 618 4.55 14.67 -46.93
N SER A 619 4.70 13.41 -46.60
CA SER A 619 5.71 12.38 -46.97
C SER A 619 7.17 12.79 -47.29
N GLY A 620 8.09 11.98 -46.72
CA GLY A 620 9.20 11.50 -47.55
C GLY A 620 10.60 11.51 -46.94
N THR A 621 11.06 10.33 -46.55
CA THR A 621 12.35 9.68 -46.87
C THR A 621 13.68 10.22 -46.35
N TYR A 622 14.33 9.33 -45.56
CA TYR A 622 15.76 8.99 -45.47
C TYR A 622 16.84 9.88 -46.12
N LEU A 623 17.94 10.16 -45.41
CA LEU A 623 19.28 9.68 -45.79
C LEU A 623 20.35 9.97 -44.68
N ARG A 624 21.32 9.07 -44.65
CA ARG A 624 22.54 8.94 -43.82
C ARG A 624 23.60 10.01 -44.18
N GLY A 625 24.56 10.18 -43.24
CA GLY A 625 25.93 10.61 -43.54
C GLY A 625 26.58 11.35 -42.35
N SER A 626 27.34 10.75 -41.53
CA SER A 626 28.78 10.48 -41.37
C SER A 626 29.68 11.67 -41.08
N ALA A 627 30.58 11.45 -40.06
CA ALA A 627 31.92 12.00 -39.80
C ALA A 627 31.99 13.44 -39.23
N GLY A 628 32.39 13.67 -37.98
CA GLY A 628 33.75 13.46 -37.48
C GLY A 628 34.51 14.77 -37.41
N GLN A 629 34.81 15.24 -36.20
CA GLN A 629 36.15 15.78 -35.85
C GLN A 629 36.27 16.19 -34.37
N LYS A 630 37.32 15.74 -33.77
CA LYS A 630 37.86 16.10 -32.45
C LYS A 630 38.30 17.56 -32.41
N MET A 631 38.10 18.25 -31.26
CA MET A 631 39.16 19.14 -30.75
C MET A 631 39.15 19.28 -29.22
N GLN A 632 40.35 19.41 -28.68
CA GLN A 632 40.77 19.26 -27.31
C GLN A 632 40.61 20.51 -26.46
N ARG A 633 40.48 20.25 -25.12
CA ARG A 633 41.02 20.92 -23.93
C ARG A 633 40.86 22.44 -23.74
N ARG A 634 40.32 22.77 -22.55
CA ARG A 634 41.09 23.44 -21.48
C ARG A 634 40.35 23.34 -20.13
N GLU A 635 41.07 22.89 -19.13
CA GLU A 635 40.77 22.92 -17.69
C GLU A 635 40.79 24.35 -17.15
N THR A 636 39.95 24.65 -16.16
CA THR A 636 40.34 25.14 -14.81
C THR A 636 39.12 25.66 -14.04
N GLY A 637 39.00 25.22 -12.77
CA GLY A 637 38.15 25.83 -11.76
C GLY A 637 37.57 24.81 -10.74
N PRO A 638 37.68 25.05 -9.41
CA PRO A 638 37.57 24.02 -8.41
C PRO A 638 36.12 23.61 -8.10
N LYS A 639 35.89 22.33 -8.03
CA LYS A 639 34.63 21.70 -7.63
C LYS A 639 34.33 21.94 -6.15
N ARG A 640 33.26 22.66 -5.84
CA ARG A 640 32.65 22.70 -4.50
C ARG A 640 32.04 21.34 -4.17
N LYS A 641 32.57 20.66 -3.15
CA LYS A 641 32.04 19.42 -2.61
C LYS A 641 30.69 19.69 -1.94
N LYS A 642 29.64 19.01 -2.39
CA LYS A 642 28.33 18.92 -1.69
C LYS A 642 28.53 18.16 -0.39
N LYS A 643 28.27 18.81 0.75
CA LYS A 643 28.22 18.16 2.07
C LYS A 643 26.96 17.28 2.14
N THR A 644 27.14 16.00 2.32
CA THR A 644 26.07 15.05 2.64
C THR A 644 25.75 15.12 4.13
N ILE A 645 24.49 14.84 4.47
CA ILE A 645 23.87 14.93 5.81
C ILE A 645 24.60 14.11 6.92
N ARG A 646 25.61 13.33 6.57
CA ARG A 646 26.40 12.51 7.52
C ARG A 646 27.42 13.30 8.38
N ASN A 647 27.68 14.56 8.11
CA ASN A 647 28.73 15.33 8.78
C ASN A 647 28.25 16.25 9.92
N ILE A 648 26.98 16.16 10.37
CA ILE A 648 26.44 17.03 11.43
C ILE A 648 26.71 16.48 12.85
N HIS A 649 27.18 15.24 13.01
CA HIS A 649 27.40 14.60 14.31
C HIS A 649 28.88 14.41 14.72
N LYS A 650 29.80 15.16 14.17
CA LYS A 650 31.16 15.21 14.69
C LYS A 650 31.53 16.66 15.05
N LYS A 651 31.03 17.13 16.19
CA LYS A 651 31.68 18.12 17.08
C LYS A 651 30.85 18.20 18.38
N LYS A 652 31.44 17.70 19.39
CA LYS A 652 31.32 17.64 20.85
C LYS A 652 30.91 16.31 21.40
#